data_a908ac03bb46ed88edd21b550666e9cc
#
_entry.id   a908ac03bb46ed88edd21b550666e9cc
#
_cell.length_a   1.000
_cell.length_b   1.000
_cell.length_c   1.000
_cell.angle_alpha   90.00
_cell.angle_beta   90.00
_cell.angle_gamma   90.00
#
_symmetry.space_group_name_H-M   'P 1'
#
loop_
_entity.id
_entity.type
_entity.pdbx_description
1 polymer ?
#
loop_
_entity_poly.entity_id
_entity_poly.type
_entity_poly.pdbx_seq_one_letter_code
_entity_poly.pdbx_strand_id
1 'polypeptide(L)'
;MLGPTRPLGLNLSGRREMMNVKFDRYVHPWFRRRPLASSIFFVVLILVLIVLMSKPVPAHLNVHPPKAPVEPQVTILHGDRRVDPYHWMRDKDSPRVRAYLESENAYTKTVMEPTAGLQKLLYKEMLGRIKETDMGVPYREGQYDYYSRTEQGKDYPIYCRRKRVERAIEEITLDMNAMAQGHEFFALGAYEVSPDANLLAFSTDVTGFREFTLQVKDLRTGELLPIRIEKTRSVAWSGDSRTLFYVEEDAAKRASRLYRRRLGDSTSELLFNEQDERFSIGIGQTRSQAWLILTSHSATTSEVRYLSTGNPDGAFVLVVPRRQDHEYYLDHHGDRFYIVTNDRGRNFRLVTAPVSDPREANWTELIPHRDDVMLEGIDLFARHYIVHERRGGFPRLHVVSFASAESHEIEFPESAYSISGSANAEFDTDVFRFDYESLITPDSVFDYDMNTRERKLLKQRPVLGGYDLTHYASELIYAKAQDGVEIPVSLVYRRDLRARGPQPTLLTGYGAYGFPYDVNFSSTRLSLLDRGVIVAIAHVRGGGELGKRWHDEGRMLNKRNTFTDFIAAAEHLIEKGYTQSSQLAIEGGSAGGLLMGAVANLRPDLFKAVIAEVPFVDVVNTMLDASLPLTTGEYEEWGNPHDPQYYNYMLSYSPYDNIEHKAYPAMLVETSLNDSQVMYWEPAKYVAKLRAAKVDTHPLLLKMNMEAGHGGASGRYDYLREIAFTYAFILWQLGLAQGA
;
A
#
# COMPACT_ATOMS: atom_id res chain seq x y z
N MET A 1 28.14 -31.29 41.87
CA MET A 1 28.95 -31.13 43.12
C MET A 1 28.90 -29.67 43.49
N LEU A 2 28.33 -29.50 44.68
CA LEU A 2 28.55 -28.42 45.64
C LEU A 2 28.42 -26.96 45.19
N GLY A 3 27.32 -26.39 45.56
CA GLY A 3 27.08 -25.09 46.18
C GLY A 3 27.70 -24.97 47.58
N PRO A 4 27.22 -24.03 48.43
CA PRO A 4 26.91 -22.60 48.31
C PRO A 4 27.57 -21.77 49.40
N THR A 5 27.51 -20.44 49.44
CA THR A 5 27.48 -19.67 50.69
C THR A 5 26.84 -18.28 50.52
N ARG A 6 25.83 -18.05 51.33
CA ARG A 6 25.34 -16.77 51.90
C ARG A 6 26.05 -16.55 53.24
N PRO A 7 25.73 -15.53 54.07
CA PRO A 7 25.35 -14.11 53.88
C PRO A 7 26.06 -13.19 54.89
N LEU A 8 25.72 -11.86 54.87
CA LEU A 8 25.72 -10.93 56.02
C LEU A 8 25.21 -9.58 55.49
N GLY A 9 24.19 -9.03 55.86
CA GLY A 9 23.39 -8.80 57.04
C GLY A 9 23.91 -7.60 57.84
N LEU A 10 23.29 -6.42 57.68
CA LEU A 10 23.19 -5.46 58.76
C LEU A 10 22.02 -4.51 58.56
N ASN A 11 21.13 -4.62 59.47
CA ASN A 11 19.98 -3.81 59.79
C ASN A 11 20.48 -2.52 60.46
N LEU A 12 19.81 -1.37 60.21
CA LEU A 12 19.53 -0.40 61.30
C LEU A 12 18.50 0.66 60.83
N SER A 13 17.43 0.59 61.56
CA SER A 13 16.37 1.54 61.84
C SER A 13 16.83 2.99 62.03
N GLY A 14 16.00 3.96 61.60
CA GLY A 14 16.13 5.35 62.04
C GLY A 14 15.07 6.31 61.54
N ARG A 15 13.95 6.37 62.30
CA ARG A 15 13.15 7.57 62.63
C ARG A 15 12.56 8.47 61.50
N ARG A 16 11.24 8.43 61.49
CA ARG A 16 10.35 9.55 61.12
C ARG A 16 10.70 10.79 61.95
N GLU A 17 10.93 11.91 61.29
CA GLU A 17 10.68 13.22 61.87
C GLU A 17 9.71 14.01 61.01
N MET A 18 8.55 14.28 61.59
CA MET A 18 7.56 15.23 61.08
C MET A 18 8.11 16.66 61.30
N MET A 19 8.32 17.37 60.22
CA MET A 19 8.52 18.81 60.31
C MET A 19 7.18 19.53 60.17
N ASN A 20 6.59 19.88 61.31
CA ASN A 20 5.55 20.88 61.44
C ASN A 20 6.19 22.26 61.18
N VAL A 21 5.95 22.85 60.04
CA VAL A 21 6.24 24.28 59.82
C VAL A 21 4.98 25.08 60.17
N LYS A 22 5.07 25.74 61.31
CA LYS A 22 4.11 26.76 61.76
C LYS A 22 4.16 27.94 60.76
N PHE A 23 3.07 28.15 60.03
CA PHE A 23 2.77 29.40 59.39
C PHE A 23 2.17 30.35 60.45
N ASP A 24 3.05 31.22 61.06
CA ASP A 24 2.59 32.36 61.81
C ASP A 24 3.57 33.53 61.56
N ARG A 25 2.98 34.68 61.27
CA ARG A 25 3.56 36.02 61.11
C ARG A 25 3.98 36.38 59.66
N TYR A 26 3.01 37.00 58.98
CA TYR A 26 3.10 38.33 58.40
C TYR A 26 1.75 38.64 57.69
N VAL A 27 0.73 38.97 58.54
CA VAL A 27 -0.45 39.69 58.02
C VAL A 27 -0.41 41.09 58.58
N HIS A 28 -0.19 42.03 57.67
CA HIS A 28 -0.20 43.47 57.96
C HIS A 28 -1.55 43.90 58.56
N PRO A 29 -1.61 44.80 59.54
CA PRO A 29 -2.82 45.14 60.33
C PRO A 29 -3.96 45.85 59.56
N TRP A 30 -3.85 45.99 58.26
CA TRP A 30 -4.78 46.75 57.43
C TRP A 30 -6.09 46.01 57.09
N PHE A 31 -6.15 44.70 57.27
CA PHE A 31 -7.29 43.88 56.86
C PHE A 31 -8.35 43.60 57.91
N ARG A 32 -8.23 44.20 59.15
CA ARG A 32 -9.19 43.92 60.23
C ARG A 32 -10.41 44.84 60.29
N ARG A 33 -10.66 45.69 59.33
CA ARG A 33 -11.77 46.69 59.47
C ARG A 33 -12.72 46.82 58.27
N ARG A 34 -12.88 45.84 57.36
CA ARG A 34 -13.99 45.86 56.39
C ARG A 34 -14.34 44.45 55.88
N PRO A 35 -15.25 43.72 56.53
CA PRO A 35 -15.61 42.36 56.06
C PRO A 35 -16.39 42.34 54.74
N LEU A 36 -17.04 43.44 54.32
CA LEU A 36 -17.78 43.54 53.07
C LEU A 36 -16.89 43.70 51.83
N ALA A 37 -15.73 44.34 51.93
CA ALA A 37 -14.85 44.56 50.80
C ALA A 37 -14.07 43.28 50.39
N SER A 38 -13.74 42.42 51.34
CA SER A 38 -13.07 41.16 51.10
C SER A 38 -13.98 40.14 50.39
N SER A 39 -15.28 40.14 50.72
CA SER A 39 -16.27 39.25 50.07
C SER A 39 -16.53 39.66 48.63
N ILE A 40 -16.57 40.94 48.33
CA ILE A 40 -16.76 41.46 46.97
C ILE A 40 -15.52 41.20 46.13
N PHE A 41 -14.31 41.32 46.70
CA PHE A 41 -13.07 41.01 45.96
C PHE A 41 -12.95 39.53 45.64
N PHE A 42 -13.35 38.63 46.54
CA PHE A 42 -13.36 37.17 46.28
C PHE A 42 -14.44 36.79 45.24
N VAL A 43 -15.62 37.42 45.30
CA VAL A 43 -16.68 37.18 44.31
C VAL A 43 -16.28 37.71 42.94
N VAL A 44 -15.64 38.90 42.87
CA VAL A 44 -15.12 39.44 41.61
C VAL A 44 -13.94 38.59 41.08
N LEU A 45 -13.06 38.10 41.93
CA LEU A 45 -11.97 37.22 41.53
C LEU A 45 -12.49 35.86 41.03
N ILE A 46 -13.50 35.29 41.67
CA ILE A 46 -14.18 34.06 41.22
C ILE A 46 -14.93 34.31 39.90
N LEU A 47 -15.61 35.43 39.73
CA LEU A 47 -16.27 35.81 38.50
C LEU A 47 -15.26 36.03 37.36
N VAL A 48 -14.13 36.68 37.63
CA VAL A 48 -13.05 36.85 36.67
C VAL A 48 -12.39 35.52 36.32
N LEU A 49 -12.19 34.63 37.29
CA LEU A 49 -11.72 33.27 37.04
C LEU A 49 -12.75 32.44 36.25
N ILE A 50 -14.04 32.56 36.53
CA ILE A 50 -15.10 31.90 35.74
C ILE A 50 -15.15 32.47 34.31
N VAL A 51 -15.00 33.79 34.13
CA VAL A 51 -14.91 34.42 32.79
C VAL A 51 -13.61 34.09 32.07
N LEU A 52 -12.48 33.90 32.78
CA LEU A 52 -11.22 33.47 32.21
C LEU A 52 -11.18 31.94 31.94
N MET A 53 -11.97 31.14 32.68
CA MET A 53 -12.15 29.72 32.44
C MET A 53 -13.26 29.40 31.42
N SER A 54 -14.19 30.33 31.17
CA SER A 54 -15.10 30.23 30.02
C SER A 54 -14.36 30.70 28.77
N LYS A 55 -13.44 29.84 28.25
CA LYS A 55 -13.11 29.95 26.83
C LYS A 55 -14.45 29.88 26.09
N PRO A 56 -14.76 30.81 25.17
CA PRO A 56 -15.95 30.62 24.34
C PRO A 56 -15.81 29.27 23.68
N VAL A 57 -16.76 28.38 23.94
CA VAL A 57 -16.96 27.20 23.08
C VAL A 57 -17.04 27.82 21.68
N PRO A 58 -16.17 27.47 20.75
CA PRO A 58 -16.21 28.01 19.40
C PRO A 58 -17.65 27.83 18.93
N ALA A 59 -18.30 28.93 18.51
CA ALA A 59 -19.62 28.86 17.94
C ALA A 59 -19.59 27.75 16.93
N HIS A 60 -20.38 26.68 17.15
CA HIS A 60 -20.53 25.62 16.17
C HIS A 60 -20.91 26.32 14.88
N LEU A 61 -19.98 26.36 13.93
CA LEU A 61 -20.28 26.83 12.59
C LEU A 61 -21.47 25.97 12.14
N ASN A 62 -22.63 26.62 11.95
CA ASN A 62 -23.83 26.00 11.39
C ASN A 62 -23.54 25.63 9.91
N VAL A 63 -22.51 24.83 9.67
CA VAL A 63 -22.16 24.36 8.33
C VAL A 63 -22.90 23.06 8.14
N HIS A 64 -23.91 23.12 7.30
CA HIS A 64 -24.67 21.94 6.93
C HIS A 64 -23.93 21.16 5.86
N PRO A 65 -23.85 19.84 5.97
CA PRO A 65 -23.27 19.01 4.93
C PRO A 65 -24.06 19.14 3.62
N PRO A 66 -23.40 19.05 2.46
CA PRO A 66 -24.06 19.02 1.17
C PRO A 66 -25.13 17.92 1.10
N LYS A 67 -26.24 18.22 0.44
CA LYS A 67 -27.30 17.25 0.17
C LYS A 67 -27.27 16.88 -1.30
N ALA A 68 -26.96 15.63 -1.61
CA ALA A 68 -27.07 15.11 -2.96
C ALA A 68 -28.56 14.96 -3.35
N PRO A 69 -28.99 15.47 -4.51
CA PRO A 69 -30.32 15.21 -5.05
C PRO A 69 -30.57 13.71 -5.25
N VAL A 70 -31.75 13.26 -4.90
CA VAL A 70 -32.19 11.87 -5.04
C VAL A 70 -32.87 11.73 -6.40
N GLU A 71 -32.24 10.96 -7.31
CA GLU A 71 -32.75 10.66 -8.66
C GLU A 71 -32.67 9.14 -8.89
N PRO A 72 -33.69 8.38 -8.48
CA PRO A 72 -33.64 6.94 -8.45
C PRO A 72 -33.52 6.34 -9.85
N GLN A 73 -32.43 5.61 -10.11
CA GLN A 73 -32.37 4.68 -11.22
C GLN A 73 -32.77 3.29 -10.75
N VAL A 74 -33.71 2.68 -11.46
CA VAL A 74 -34.23 1.36 -11.14
C VAL A 74 -33.69 0.35 -12.14
N THR A 75 -33.09 -0.72 -11.64
CA THR A 75 -32.69 -1.90 -12.42
C THR A 75 -33.35 -3.15 -11.85
N ILE A 76 -33.64 -4.13 -12.71
CA ILE A 76 -34.16 -5.44 -12.30
C ILE A 76 -33.14 -6.50 -12.72
N LEU A 77 -32.65 -7.27 -11.76
CA LEU A 77 -31.69 -8.36 -11.99
C LEU A 77 -32.11 -9.56 -11.12
N HIS A 78 -32.13 -10.75 -11.68
CA HIS A 78 -32.53 -12.00 -10.98
C HIS A 78 -33.87 -11.92 -10.24
N GLY A 79 -34.76 -11.05 -10.69
CA GLY A 79 -36.05 -10.79 -10.03
C GLY A 79 -35.99 -9.77 -8.89
N ASP A 80 -34.81 -9.33 -8.50
CA ASP A 80 -34.63 -8.27 -7.52
C ASP A 80 -34.71 -6.88 -8.16
N ARG A 81 -35.41 -5.96 -7.46
CA ARG A 81 -35.59 -4.57 -7.88
C ARG A 81 -34.60 -3.67 -7.12
N ARG A 82 -33.50 -3.34 -7.75
CA ARG A 82 -32.49 -2.43 -7.20
C ARG A 82 -32.83 -0.97 -7.51
N VAL A 83 -32.58 -0.10 -6.52
CA VAL A 83 -32.78 1.35 -6.66
C VAL A 83 -31.48 2.05 -6.26
N ASP A 84 -30.86 2.71 -7.23
CA ASP A 84 -29.68 3.56 -7.01
C ASP A 84 -30.10 5.05 -7.04
N PRO A 85 -30.21 5.72 -5.88
CA PRO A 85 -30.67 7.11 -5.82
C PRO A 85 -29.64 8.13 -6.32
N TYR A 86 -28.39 7.72 -6.50
CA TYR A 86 -27.26 8.60 -6.81
C TYR A 86 -26.50 8.19 -8.07
N HIS A 87 -27.08 7.40 -8.93
CA HIS A 87 -26.49 6.92 -10.20
C HIS A 87 -25.98 8.08 -11.08
N TRP A 88 -26.66 9.24 -11.04
CA TRP A 88 -26.29 10.44 -11.78
C TRP A 88 -24.87 10.94 -11.51
N MET A 89 -24.24 10.57 -10.37
CA MET A 89 -22.85 10.94 -10.03
C MET A 89 -21.81 10.27 -10.92
N ARG A 90 -22.18 9.31 -11.75
CA ARG A 90 -21.26 8.63 -12.68
C ARG A 90 -20.83 9.52 -13.85
N ASP A 91 -21.57 10.56 -14.17
CA ASP A 91 -21.27 11.48 -15.25
C ASP A 91 -20.22 12.51 -14.83
N LYS A 92 -18.92 12.15 -15.04
CA LYS A 92 -17.75 12.94 -14.66
C LYS A 92 -17.74 14.34 -15.31
N ASP A 93 -18.25 14.44 -16.53
CA ASP A 93 -18.23 15.67 -17.32
C ASP A 93 -19.39 16.62 -16.97
N SER A 94 -20.34 16.17 -16.18
CA SER A 94 -21.45 16.98 -15.72
C SER A 94 -21.00 18.10 -14.79
N PRO A 95 -21.29 19.38 -15.09
CA PRO A 95 -21.01 20.50 -14.19
C PRO A 95 -21.66 20.33 -12.82
N ARG A 96 -22.79 19.62 -12.76
CA ARG A 96 -23.52 19.34 -11.53
C ARG A 96 -22.75 18.37 -10.63
N VAL A 97 -22.15 17.32 -11.20
CA VAL A 97 -21.30 16.39 -10.46
C VAL A 97 -20.09 17.13 -9.88
N ARG A 98 -19.38 17.89 -10.71
CA ARG A 98 -18.23 18.69 -10.27
C ARG A 98 -18.61 19.65 -9.14
N ALA A 99 -19.70 20.41 -9.29
CA ALA A 99 -20.17 21.33 -8.25
C ALA A 99 -20.53 20.61 -6.93
N TYR A 100 -21.10 19.40 -7.00
CA TYR A 100 -21.38 18.61 -5.81
C TYR A 100 -20.09 18.19 -5.11
N LEU A 101 -19.11 17.66 -5.83
CA LEU A 101 -17.82 17.23 -5.29
C LEU A 101 -17.04 18.42 -4.68
N GLU A 102 -17.04 19.57 -5.34
CA GLU A 102 -16.44 20.81 -4.81
C GLU A 102 -17.13 21.29 -3.52
N SER A 103 -18.46 21.11 -3.43
CA SER A 103 -19.20 21.45 -2.20
C SER A 103 -18.85 20.52 -1.04
N GLU A 104 -18.61 19.22 -1.30
CA GLU A 104 -18.11 18.25 -0.32
C GLU A 104 -16.71 18.64 0.18
N ASN A 105 -15.82 19.01 -0.73
CA ASN A 105 -14.49 19.51 -0.37
C ASN A 105 -14.55 20.77 0.50
N ALA A 106 -15.41 21.71 0.15
CA ALA A 106 -15.61 22.94 0.94
C ALA A 106 -16.16 22.63 2.33
N TYR A 107 -17.12 21.72 2.45
CA TYR A 107 -17.65 21.24 3.73
C TYR A 107 -16.56 20.58 4.57
N THR A 108 -15.84 19.60 3.99
CA THR A 108 -14.74 18.88 4.65
C THR A 108 -13.65 19.84 5.14
N LYS A 109 -13.23 20.80 4.31
CA LYS A 109 -12.28 21.84 4.69
C LYS A 109 -12.77 22.66 5.90
N THR A 110 -14.03 23.04 5.91
CA THR A 110 -14.61 23.85 7.00
C THR A 110 -14.68 23.05 8.31
N VAL A 111 -15.10 21.78 8.25
CA VAL A 111 -15.17 20.91 9.43
C VAL A 111 -13.78 20.62 10.00
N MET A 112 -12.78 20.49 9.13
CA MET A 112 -11.38 20.23 9.51
C MET A 112 -10.59 21.50 9.88
N GLU A 113 -11.14 22.72 9.72
CA GLU A 113 -10.45 23.98 10.04
C GLU A 113 -9.86 24.02 11.46
N PRO A 114 -10.55 23.53 12.52
CA PRO A 114 -9.98 23.49 13.87
C PRO A 114 -8.68 22.69 13.98
N THR A 115 -8.40 21.80 13.04
CA THR A 115 -7.18 20.98 12.99
C THR A 115 -6.08 21.59 12.13
N ALA A 116 -6.28 22.76 11.52
CA ALA A 116 -5.33 23.34 10.56
C ALA A 116 -3.93 23.57 11.16
N GLY A 117 -3.86 23.95 12.45
CA GLY A 117 -2.59 24.05 13.19
C GLY A 117 -1.87 22.70 13.30
N LEU A 118 -2.62 21.64 13.66
CA LEU A 118 -2.11 20.29 13.76
C LEU A 118 -1.65 19.74 12.39
N GLN A 119 -2.42 19.97 11.32
CA GLN A 119 -2.03 19.58 9.97
C GLN A 119 -0.67 20.19 9.57
N LYS A 120 -0.48 21.47 9.82
CA LYS A 120 0.80 22.17 9.57
C LYS A 120 1.94 21.60 10.40
N LEU A 121 1.67 21.29 11.67
CA LEU A 121 2.66 20.70 12.57
C LEU A 121 3.06 19.29 12.08
N LEU A 122 2.09 18.44 11.78
CA LEU A 122 2.33 17.09 11.26
C LEU A 122 3.13 17.10 9.95
N TYR A 123 2.74 17.97 9.01
CA TYR A 123 3.47 18.15 7.76
C TYR A 123 4.94 18.54 8.02
N LYS A 124 5.17 19.49 8.93
CA LYS A 124 6.53 19.92 9.30
C LYS A 124 7.33 18.79 9.96
N GLU A 125 6.71 18.01 10.83
CA GLU A 125 7.35 16.84 11.46
C GLU A 125 7.74 15.80 10.40
N MET A 126 6.83 15.44 9.51
CA MET A 126 7.05 14.44 8.45
C MET A 126 8.14 14.90 7.49
N LEU A 127 8.07 16.13 7.01
CA LEU A 127 9.09 16.72 6.14
C LEU A 127 10.44 16.79 6.84
N GLY A 128 10.47 17.17 8.12
CA GLY A 128 11.70 17.26 8.92
C GLY A 128 12.41 15.91 9.15
N ARG A 129 11.71 14.78 8.94
CA ARG A 129 12.31 13.43 9.02
C ARG A 129 12.89 12.94 7.70
N ILE A 130 12.59 13.61 6.59
CA ILE A 130 13.03 13.21 5.25
C ILE A 130 14.33 13.91 4.89
N LYS A 131 15.29 13.15 4.39
CA LYS A 131 16.47 13.70 3.71
C LYS A 131 16.08 14.10 2.29
N GLU A 132 15.72 15.37 2.09
CA GLU A 132 15.16 15.86 0.84
C GLU A 132 16.12 15.73 -0.37
N THR A 133 17.40 16.05 -0.15
CA THR A 133 18.46 15.80 -1.14
C THR A 133 19.14 14.48 -0.80
N ASP A 134 18.84 13.45 -1.57
CA ASP A 134 19.36 12.10 -1.34
C ASP A 134 19.59 11.37 -2.66
N MET A 135 20.42 10.32 -2.62
CA MET A 135 20.73 9.47 -3.76
C MET A 135 20.46 8.02 -3.41
N GLY A 136 19.76 7.30 -4.29
CA GLY A 136 19.58 5.86 -4.21
C GLY A 136 20.89 5.09 -4.27
N VAL A 137 20.88 3.82 -3.89
CA VAL A 137 22.06 2.95 -4.05
C VAL A 137 22.26 2.67 -5.53
N PRO A 138 23.42 2.97 -6.14
CA PRO A 138 23.66 2.67 -7.53
C PRO A 138 23.65 1.15 -7.79
N TYR A 139 23.00 0.72 -8.85
CA TYR A 139 23.09 -0.66 -9.33
C TYR A 139 23.85 -0.74 -10.66
N ARG A 140 24.57 -1.82 -10.83
CA ARG A 140 25.34 -2.08 -12.03
C ARG A 140 24.47 -2.69 -13.12
N GLU A 141 24.62 -2.15 -14.34
CA GLU A 141 24.10 -2.77 -15.56
C GLU A 141 25.07 -2.49 -16.71
N GLY A 142 25.76 -3.53 -17.16
CA GLY A 142 26.79 -3.42 -18.20
C GLY A 142 27.92 -2.45 -17.83
N GLN A 143 28.10 -1.41 -18.64
CA GLN A 143 29.17 -0.41 -18.48
C GLN A 143 28.80 0.76 -17.56
N TYR A 144 27.58 0.79 -17.02
CA TYR A 144 27.07 1.90 -16.22
C TYR A 144 26.64 1.46 -14.82
N ASP A 145 26.70 2.40 -13.89
CA ASP A 145 25.98 2.37 -12.63
C ASP A 145 24.77 3.31 -12.77
N TYR A 146 23.56 2.77 -12.58
CA TYR A 146 22.30 3.52 -12.63
C TYR A 146 21.82 3.83 -11.22
N TYR A 147 21.22 5.00 -11.03
CA TYR A 147 20.63 5.42 -9.75
C TYR A 147 19.62 6.54 -9.96
N SER A 148 18.79 6.76 -8.96
CA SER A 148 17.96 7.97 -8.87
C SER A 148 18.45 8.86 -7.73
N ARG A 149 18.20 10.15 -7.85
CA ARG A 149 18.43 11.12 -6.78
C ARG A 149 17.29 12.12 -6.68
N THR A 150 17.14 12.71 -5.50
CA THR A 150 16.19 13.77 -5.24
C THR A 150 16.92 15.06 -4.88
N GLU A 151 16.25 16.19 -5.06
CA GLU A 151 16.76 17.50 -4.70
C GLU A 151 15.74 18.22 -3.81
N GLN A 152 16.24 19.00 -2.85
CA GLN A 152 15.36 19.79 -1.98
C GLN A 152 14.47 20.73 -2.79
N GLY A 153 13.19 20.79 -2.44
CA GLY A 153 12.20 21.63 -3.10
C GLY A 153 11.68 21.09 -4.44
N LYS A 154 12.12 19.89 -4.87
CA LYS A 154 11.63 19.20 -6.05
C LYS A 154 10.77 18.00 -5.67
N ASP A 155 9.65 17.79 -6.36
CA ASP A 155 8.68 16.76 -6.05
C ASP A 155 9.09 15.37 -6.52
N TYR A 156 9.83 15.27 -7.62
CA TYR A 156 10.10 14.02 -8.31
C TYR A 156 11.58 13.65 -8.31
N PRO A 157 11.92 12.36 -8.49
CA PRO A 157 13.30 11.92 -8.67
C PRO A 157 13.88 12.35 -10.03
N ILE A 158 15.19 12.38 -10.08
CA ILE A 158 16.01 12.52 -11.27
C ILE A 158 16.74 11.20 -11.47
N TYR A 159 16.52 10.54 -12.61
CA TYR A 159 17.21 9.30 -12.96
C TYR A 159 18.51 9.60 -13.64
N CYS A 160 19.57 8.94 -13.20
CA CYS A 160 20.93 9.18 -13.61
C CYS A 160 21.66 7.87 -13.90
N ARG A 161 22.72 7.98 -14.69
CA ARG A 161 23.71 6.92 -14.82
C ARG A 161 25.12 7.49 -14.84
N ARG A 162 26.10 6.65 -14.56
CA ARG A 162 27.52 6.99 -14.64
C ARG A 162 28.30 5.83 -15.24
N LYS A 163 29.17 6.13 -16.21
CA LYS A 163 30.10 5.10 -16.74
C LYS A 163 31.01 4.58 -15.62
N ARG A 164 31.34 3.31 -15.67
CA ARG A 164 32.23 2.64 -14.70
C ARG A 164 33.71 2.82 -15.11
N VAL A 165 34.09 4.08 -15.31
CA VAL A 165 35.47 4.51 -15.55
C VAL A 165 35.83 5.61 -14.60
N GLU A 166 37.15 5.79 -14.35
CA GLU A 166 37.65 6.81 -13.44
C GLU A 166 37.20 8.21 -13.89
N ARG A 167 36.70 9.02 -12.94
CA ARG A 167 36.21 10.40 -13.15
C ARG A 167 35.05 10.54 -14.15
N ALA A 168 34.25 9.51 -14.30
CA ALA A 168 33.04 9.59 -15.14
C ALA A 168 32.11 10.69 -14.65
N ILE A 169 31.52 11.42 -15.60
CA ILE A 169 30.52 12.45 -15.35
C ILE A 169 29.13 11.77 -15.20
N GLU A 170 28.29 12.34 -14.34
CA GLU A 170 26.87 11.97 -14.24
C GLU A 170 26.16 12.31 -15.55
N GLU A 171 25.41 11.36 -16.08
CA GLU A 171 24.49 11.55 -17.21
C GLU A 171 23.05 11.45 -16.68
N ILE A 172 22.24 12.49 -16.89
CA ILE A 172 20.79 12.46 -16.56
C ILE A 172 20.06 11.72 -17.67
N THR A 173 19.51 10.57 -17.34
CA THR A 173 18.71 9.79 -18.27
C THR A 173 17.29 10.34 -18.35
N LEU A 174 16.67 10.72 -17.20
CA LEU A 174 15.33 11.29 -17.14
C LEU A 174 15.20 12.25 -15.94
N ASP A 175 14.82 13.51 -16.17
CA ASP A 175 14.45 14.47 -15.11
C ASP A 175 12.92 14.59 -15.06
N MET A 176 12.31 13.88 -14.12
CA MET A 176 10.86 13.91 -13.95
C MET A 176 10.34 15.30 -13.57
N ASN A 177 11.15 16.13 -12.88
CA ASN A 177 10.72 17.49 -12.50
C ASN A 177 10.61 18.41 -13.73
N ALA A 178 11.53 18.25 -14.68
CA ALA A 178 11.46 19.01 -15.94
C ALA A 178 10.26 18.58 -16.78
N MET A 179 9.95 17.28 -16.79
CA MET A 179 8.83 16.73 -17.55
C MET A 179 7.47 17.04 -16.91
N ALA A 180 7.40 17.16 -15.59
CA ALA A 180 6.17 17.47 -14.86
C ALA A 180 5.74 18.94 -14.99
N GLN A 181 6.57 19.82 -15.54
CA GLN A 181 6.25 21.24 -15.67
C GLN A 181 4.97 21.46 -16.51
N GLY A 182 4.02 22.16 -15.90
CA GLY A 182 2.72 22.47 -16.54
C GLY A 182 1.67 21.35 -16.41
N HIS A 183 1.96 20.31 -15.63
CA HIS A 183 1.03 19.24 -15.31
C HIS A 183 0.73 19.23 -13.81
N GLU A 184 -0.53 19.05 -13.43
CA GLU A 184 -0.96 18.90 -12.03
C GLU A 184 -0.68 17.49 -11.49
N PHE A 185 -0.63 16.52 -12.38
CA PHE A 185 -0.27 15.14 -12.08
C PHE A 185 0.83 14.66 -13.04
N PHE A 186 1.80 13.91 -12.53
CA PHE A 186 2.85 13.29 -13.34
C PHE A 186 3.30 11.96 -12.74
N ALA A 187 3.30 10.90 -13.54
CA ALA A 187 3.80 9.58 -13.16
C ALA A 187 4.66 8.96 -14.25
N LEU A 188 5.70 8.24 -13.86
CA LEU A 188 6.51 7.40 -14.72
C LEU A 188 5.93 5.98 -14.70
N GLY A 189 5.75 5.39 -15.88
CA GLY A 189 5.38 3.99 -16.05
C GLY A 189 6.62 3.13 -16.32
N ALA A 190 6.83 2.74 -17.59
CA ALA A 190 8.01 1.99 -18.00
C ALA A 190 9.28 2.85 -17.99
N TYR A 191 10.43 2.21 -17.71
CA TYR A 191 11.78 2.76 -17.83
C TYR A 191 12.72 1.62 -18.22
N GLU A 192 12.98 1.46 -19.54
CA GLU A 192 13.72 0.35 -20.08
C GLU A 192 14.88 0.83 -20.95
N VAL A 193 16.10 0.59 -20.52
CA VAL A 193 17.31 0.92 -21.26
C VAL A 193 17.57 -0.16 -22.33
N SER A 194 17.97 0.23 -23.52
CA SER A 194 18.33 -0.72 -24.58
C SER A 194 19.59 -1.52 -24.20
N PRO A 195 19.74 -2.77 -24.70
CA PRO A 195 20.92 -3.61 -24.40
C PRO A 195 22.27 -2.96 -24.69
N ASP A 196 22.37 -2.07 -25.68
CA ASP A 196 23.57 -1.30 -26.00
C ASP A 196 23.74 -0.03 -25.16
N ALA A 197 22.83 0.21 -24.21
CA ALA A 197 22.78 1.37 -23.32
C ALA A 197 22.69 2.74 -24.03
N ASN A 198 22.28 2.80 -25.29
CA ASN A 198 22.19 4.04 -26.05
C ASN A 198 20.80 4.66 -26.06
N LEU A 199 19.76 3.89 -25.82
CA LEU A 199 18.38 4.32 -25.89
C LEU A 199 17.64 4.04 -24.58
N LEU A 200 16.63 4.86 -24.28
CA LEU A 200 15.72 4.66 -23.15
C LEU A 200 14.29 4.69 -23.68
N ALA A 201 13.58 3.59 -23.55
CA ALA A 201 12.12 3.53 -23.70
C ALA A 201 11.48 3.82 -22.36
N PHE A 202 10.62 4.83 -22.30
CA PHE A 202 9.92 5.20 -21.06
C PHE A 202 8.49 5.63 -21.36
N SER A 203 7.61 5.49 -20.38
CA SER A 203 6.22 5.94 -20.53
C SER A 203 5.79 6.82 -19.36
N THR A 204 4.92 7.79 -19.66
CA THR A 204 4.45 8.78 -18.67
C THR A 204 2.94 8.92 -18.72
N ASP A 205 2.34 9.15 -17.53
CA ASP A 205 0.95 9.56 -17.36
C ASP A 205 0.89 10.96 -16.75
N VAL A 206 0.11 11.83 -17.37
CA VAL A 206 -0.14 13.21 -16.93
C VAL A 206 -1.60 13.44 -16.54
N THR A 207 -2.40 12.38 -16.50
CA THR A 207 -3.84 12.44 -16.29
C THR A 207 -4.29 11.97 -14.92
N GLY A 208 -3.47 11.15 -14.26
CA GLY A 208 -3.85 10.40 -13.05
C GLY A 208 -4.72 9.16 -13.35
N PHE A 209 -5.18 9.02 -14.61
CA PHE A 209 -6.04 7.91 -15.04
C PHE A 209 -5.24 6.69 -15.54
N ARG A 210 -3.90 6.67 -15.29
CA ARG A 210 -2.96 5.63 -15.72
C ARG A 210 -2.96 5.45 -17.25
N GLU A 211 -3.05 6.55 -17.99
CA GLU A 211 -2.93 6.57 -19.45
C GLU A 211 -1.50 6.85 -19.86
N PHE A 212 -0.70 5.80 -19.92
CA PHE A 212 0.72 5.91 -20.19
C PHE A 212 1.01 6.08 -21.69
N THR A 213 1.82 7.07 -22.01
CA THR A 213 2.36 7.32 -23.36
C THR A 213 3.82 6.91 -23.41
N LEU A 214 4.16 5.94 -24.26
CA LEU A 214 5.52 5.47 -24.50
C LEU A 214 6.26 6.41 -25.46
N GLN A 215 7.49 6.75 -25.10
CA GLN A 215 8.45 7.52 -25.88
C GLN A 215 9.84 6.84 -25.84
N VAL A 216 10.72 7.19 -26.78
CA VAL A 216 12.11 6.71 -26.80
C VAL A 216 13.06 7.90 -26.83
N LYS A 217 14.05 7.91 -25.94
CA LYS A 217 15.10 8.92 -25.84
C LYS A 217 16.43 8.35 -26.27
N ASP A 218 17.18 9.06 -27.14
CA ASP A 218 18.58 8.79 -27.41
C ASP A 218 19.43 9.37 -26.26
N LEU A 219 20.05 8.49 -25.47
CA LEU A 219 20.83 8.90 -24.30
C LEU A 219 22.17 9.52 -24.65
N ARG A 220 22.63 9.43 -25.90
CA ARG A 220 23.86 10.05 -26.39
C ARG A 220 23.67 11.53 -26.71
N THR A 221 22.50 11.87 -27.25
CA THR A 221 22.16 13.24 -27.67
C THR A 221 21.21 13.94 -26.70
N GLY A 222 20.42 13.16 -25.95
CA GLY A 222 19.34 13.65 -25.09
C GLY A 222 18.02 13.91 -25.83
N GLU A 223 17.97 13.66 -27.13
CA GLU A 223 16.79 13.94 -28.00
C GLU A 223 15.78 12.80 -27.94
N LEU A 224 14.48 13.15 -28.08
CA LEU A 224 13.40 12.18 -28.25
C LEU A 224 13.35 11.74 -29.71
N LEU A 225 13.26 10.44 -29.94
CA LEU A 225 12.96 9.87 -31.24
C LEU A 225 11.48 10.18 -31.64
N PRO A 226 11.14 10.18 -32.92
CA PRO A 226 9.77 10.46 -33.40
C PRO A 226 8.85 9.23 -33.18
N ILE A 227 8.84 8.71 -31.95
CA ILE A 227 8.02 7.57 -31.50
C ILE A 227 7.20 8.05 -30.31
N ARG A 228 5.87 7.96 -30.48
CA ARG A 228 4.89 8.24 -29.45
C ARG A 228 3.77 7.20 -29.54
N ILE A 229 3.58 6.38 -28.54
CA ILE A 229 2.58 5.31 -28.51
C ILE A 229 1.77 5.48 -27.23
N GLU A 230 0.49 5.72 -27.40
CA GLU A 230 -0.45 5.91 -26.29
C GLU A 230 -0.93 4.57 -25.72
N LYS A 231 -1.47 4.60 -24.50
CA LYS A 231 -2.07 3.46 -23.81
C LYS A 231 -1.15 2.24 -23.66
N THR A 232 0.16 2.49 -23.48
CA THR A 232 1.17 1.44 -23.30
C THR A 232 1.25 0.99 -21.86
N ARG A 233 1.25 -0.34 -21.62
CA ARG A 233 1.33 -0.93 -20.28
C ARG A 233 2.69 -1.49 -19.94
N SER A 234 3.28 -2.26 -20.81
CA SER A 234 4.62 -2.82 -20.63
C SER A 234 5.41 -2.76 -21.93
N VAL A 235 6.74 -2.73 -21.82
CA VAL A 235 7.66 -2.65 -22.95
C VAL A 235 8.90 -3.48 -22.69
N ALA A 236 9.47 -4.08 -23.73
CA ALA A 236 10.75 -4.78 -23.67
C ALA A 236 11.54 -4.54 -24.97
N TRP A 237 12.86 -4.49 -24.84
CA TRP A 237 13.76 -4.41 -25.99
C TRP A 237 14.07 -5.81 -26.52
N SER A 238 14.34 -5.93 -27.81
CA SER A 238 15.05 -7.05 -28.37
C SER A 238 16.56 -6.88 -28.16
N GLY A 239 17.31 -7.98 -28.28
CA GLY A 239 18.78 -7.97 -28.16
C GLY A 239 19.50 -7.13 -29.23
N ASP A 240 18.82 -6.76 -30.32
CA ASP A 240 19.35 -5.90 -31.39
C ASP A 240 19.37 -4.39 -31.05
N SER A 241 18.81 -3.98 -29.88
CA SER A 241 18.65 -2.58 -29.46
C SER A 241 17.87 -1.69 -30.45
N ARG A 242 17.10 -2.29 -31.37
CA ARG A 242 16.37 -1.59 -32.44
C ARG A 242 14.91 -1.98 -32.53
N THR A 243 14.53 -3.08 -31.91
CA THR A 243 13.17 -3.62 -31.94
C THR A 243 12.57 -3.54 -30.56
N LEU A 244 11.43 -2.87 -30.48
CA LEU A 244 10.60 -2.77 -29.26
C LEU A 244 9.40 -3.72 -29.37
N PHE A 245 9.13 -4.38 -28.26
CA PHE A 245 7.87 -5.08 -28.01
C PHE A 245 7.11 -4.31 -26.93
N TYR A 246 5.83 -4.01 -27.17
CA TYR A 246 5.03 -3.29 -26.20
C TYR A 246 3.59 -3.79 -26.18
N VAL A 247 2.98 -3.67 -25.01
CA VAL A 247 1.58 -4.04 -24.80
C VAL A 247 0.72 -2.79 -24.73
N GLU A 248 -0.37 -2.79 -25.48
CA GLU A 248 -1.38 -1.73 -25.49
C GLU A 248 -2.65 -2.19 -24.75
N GLU A 249 -3.28 -1.26 -24.03
CA GLU A 249 -4.56 -1.49 -23.39
C GLU A 249 -5.75 -1.25 -24.31
N ASP A 250 -6.87 -1.92 -24.04
CA ASP A 250 -8.14 -1.70 -24.68
C ASP A 250 -8.96 -0.57 -24.03
N ALA A 251 -10.23 -0.42 -24.43
CA ALA A 251 -11.10 0.64 -23.92
C ALA A 251 -11.44 0.49 -22.43
N ALA A 252 -11.46 -0.75 -21.93
CA ALA A 252 -11.63 -1.06 -20.49
C ALA A 252 -10.29 -1.06 -19.73
N LYS A 253 -9.22 -0.48 -20.32
CA LYS A 253 -7.87 -0.40 -19.76
C LYS A 253 -7.21 -1.75 -19.50
N ARG A 254 -7.70 -2.82 -20.12
CA ARG A 254 -7.10 -4.15 -20.03
C ARG A 254 -5.91 -4.22 -20.99
N ALA A 255 -4.75 -4.61 -20.51
CA ALA A 255 -3.56 -4.90 -21.31
C ALA A 255 -3.83 -6.14 -22.18
N SER A 256 -4.09 -5.99 -23.49
CA SER A 256 -4.62 -7.06 -24.33
C SER A 256 -3.92 -7.30 -25.64
N ARG A 257 -3.16 -6.33 -26.16
CA ARG A 257 -2.55 -6.43 -27.49
C ARG A 257 -1.05 -6.25 -27.43
N LEU A 258 -0.28 -7.24 -27.92
CA LEU A 258 1.18 -7.17 -28.06
C LEU A 258 1.53 -6.72 -29.48
N TYR A 259 2.36 -5.70 -29.56
CA TYR A 259 2.92 -5.21 -30.81
C TYR A 259 4.43 -5.31 -30.85
N ARG A 260 4.97 -5.40 -32.07
CA ARG A 260 6.38 -5.24 -32.40
C ARG A 260 6.57 -3.96 -33.21
N ARG A 261 7.61 -3.18 -32.90
CA ARG A 261 7.99 -2.00 -33.67
C ARG A 261 9.49 -1.90 -33.79
N ARG A 262 9.98 -1.81 -35.03
CA ARG A 262 11.38 -1.45 -35.28
C ARG A 262 11.55 0.07 -35.26
N LEU A 263 12.66 0.54 -34.74
CA LEU A 263 13.02 1.95 -34.80
C LEU A 263 13.21 2.38 -36.25
N GLY A 264 12.54 3.48 -36.63
CA GLY A 264 12.51 3.99 -37.98
C GLY A 264 11.28 3.58 -38.79
N ASP A 265 10.53 2.55 -38.37
CA ASP A 265 9.27 2.20 -39.01
C ASP A 265 8.15 3.18 -38.61
N SER A 266 7.24 3.46 -39.55
CA SER A 266 6.07 4.30 -39.29
C SER A 266 4.93 3.54 -38.60
N THR A 267 4.91 2.21 -38.68
CA THR A 267 3.84 1.36 -38.18
C THR A 267 4.37 0.29 -37.22
N SER A 268 3.47 -0.27 -36.42
CA SER A 268 3.73 -1.43 -35.55
C SER A 268 2.95 -2.65 -36.05
N GLU A 269 3.51 -3.82 -35.84
CA GLU A 269 2.91 -5.10 -36.21
C GLU A 269 2.24 -5.70 -34.98
N LEU A 270 0.95 -6.08 -35.10
CA LEU A 270 0.23 -6.81 -34.06
C LEU A 270 0.68 -8.29 -34.06
N LEU A 271 1.24 -8.77 -32.95
CA LEU A 271 1.72 -10.15 -32.81
C LEU A 271 0.76 -11.05 -32.03
N PHE A 272 0.06 -10.49 -31.06
CA PHE A 272 -0.85 -11.24 -30.20
C PHE A 272 -2.00 -10.35 -29.70
N ASN A 273 -3.20 -10.92 -29.64
CA ASN A 273 -4.38 -10.25 -29.11
C ASN A 273 -5.13 -11.23 -28.19
N GLU A 274 -5.17 -10.90 -26.89
CA GLU A 274 -5.90 -11.67 -25.88
C GLU A 274 -7.40 -11.43 -26.00
N GLN A 275 -8.15 -12.50 -26.26
CA GLN A 275 -9.60 -12.44 -26.50
C GLN A 275 -10.43 -12.63 -25.24
N ASP A 276 -9.89 -13.34 -24.25
CA ASP A 276 -10.61 -13.58 -23.00
C ASP A 276 -10.47 -12.34 -22.08
N GLU A 277 -11.58 -11.67 -21.83
CA GLU A 277 -11.61 -10.42 -21.08
C GLU A 277 -11.18 -10.57 -19.60
N ARG A 278 -11.12 -11.78 -19.08
CA ARG A 278 -10.57 -12.07 -17.75
C ARG A 278 -9.05 -11.96 -17.69
N PHE A 279 -8.38 -12.05 -18.85
CA PHE A 279 -6.93 -12.10 -18.94
C PHE A 279 -6.34 -10.76 -19.36
N SER A 280 -5.24 -10.41 -18.73
CA SER A 280 -4.32 -9.37 -19.16
C SER A 280 -3.01 -9.97 -19.65
N ILE A 281 -2.29 -9.26 -20.50
CA ILE A 281 -0.97 -9.68 -20.97
C ILE A 281 0.13 -8.73 -20.53
N GLY A 282 1.34 -9.28 -20.36
CA GLY A 282 2.55 -8.51 -20.09
C GLY A 282 3.72 -9.04 -20.90
N ILE A 283 4.64 -8.16 -21.31
CA ILE A 283 5.90 -8.49 -21.98
C ILE A 283 7.08 -8.15 -21.06
N GLY A 284 8.04 -9.05 -20.96
CA GLY A 284 9.28 -8.85 -20.21
C GLY A 284 10.42 -9.70 -20.80
N GLN A 285 11.55 -9.75 -20.11
CA GLN A 285 12.69 -10.60 -20.46
C GLN A 285 13.02 -11.55 -19.32
N THR A 286 13.61 -12.71 -19.67
CA THR A 286 14.29 -13.53 -18.68
C THR A 286 15.50 -12.80 -18.13
N ARG A 287 15.90 -13.14 -16.89
CA ARG A 287 17.05 -12.55 -16.23
C ARG A 287 18.35 -12.76 -17.00
N SER A 288 18.48 -13.85 -17.74
CA SER A 288 19.58 -14.10 -18.66
C SER A 288 19.59 -13.17 -19.89
N GLN A 289 18.53 -12.38 -20.10
CA GLN A 289 18.29 -11.54 -21.28
C GLN A 289 18.20 -12.31 -22.61
N ALA A 290 18.14 -13.64 -22.56
CA ALA A 290 18.12 -14.49 -23.76
C ALA A 290 16.73 -14.61 -24.39
N TRP A 291 15.66 -14.41 -23.59
CA TRP A 291 14.30 -14.67 -24.01
C TRP A 291 13.36 -13.52 -23.64
N LEU A 292 12.50 -13.13 -24.57
CA LEU A 292 11.30 -12.36 -24.33
C LEU A 292 10.21 -13.30 -23.83
N ILE A 293 9.47 -12.87 -22.81
CA ILE A 293 8.41 -13.64 -22.17
C ILE A 293 7.11 -12.85 -22.27
N LEU A 294 6.14 -13.42 -22.98
CA LEU A 294 4.76 -12.94 -23.03
C LEU A 294 3.93 -13.78 -22.06
N THR A 295 3.44 -13.15 -21.01
CA THR A 295 2.56 -13.80 -20.03
C THR A 295 1.13 -13.30 -20.22
N SER A 296 0.17 -14.21 -20.41
CA SER A 296 -1.26 -13.97 -20.27
C SER A 296 -1.68 -14.47 -18.89
N HIS A 297 -2.36 -13.65 -18.09
CA HIS A 297 -2.76 -14.03 -16.73
C HIS A 297 -4.12 -13.45 -16.34
N SER A 298 -4.86 -14.23 -15.56
CA SER A 298 -6.03 -13.81 -14.78
C SER A 298 -5.67 -13.87 -13.28
N ALA A 299 -6.65 -13.74 -12.40
CA ALA A 299 -6.42 -13.82 -10.94
C ALA A 299 -5.91 -15.22 -10.48
N THR A 300 -6.19 -16.28 -11.23
CA THR A 300 -5.86 -17.67 -10.80
C THR A 300 -5.25 -18.53 -11.89
N THR A 301 -5.07 -18.00 -13.10
CA THR A 301 -4.63 -18.78 -14.27
C THR A 301 -3.59 -18.02 -15.07
N SER A 302 -2.53 -18.69 -15.53
CA SER A 302 -1.55 -18.10 -16.43
C SER A 302 -1.24 -18.96 -17.64
N GLU A 303 -0.71 -18.29 -18.69
CA GLU A 303 -0.19 -18.91 -19.91
C GLU A 303 1.02 -18.13 -20.38
N VAL A 304 2.11 -18.81 -20.69
CA VAL A 304 3.38 -18.17 -21.04
C VAL A 304 3.84 -18.58 -22.43
N ARG A 305 4.31 -17.59 -23.19
CA ARG A 305 4.99 -17.76 -24.47
C ARG A 305 6.36 -17.12 -24.42
N TYR A 306 7.31 -17.65 -25.19
CA TYR A 306 8.67 -17.15 -25.25
C TYR A 306 9.14 -16.92 -26.68
N LEU A 307 10.07 -15.98 -26.85
CA LEU A 307 10.74 -15.65 -28.11
C LEU A 307 12.20 -15.30 -27.84
N SER A 308 13.15 -15.79 -28.65
CA SER A 308 14.56 -15.42 -28.49
C SER A 308 14.77 -13.91 -28.73
N THR A 309 15.45 -13.24 -27.82
CA THR A 309 15.84 -11.82 -27.96
C THR A 309 16.78 -11.61 -29.18
N GLY A 310 17.54 -12.62 -29.57
CA GLY A 310 18.40 -12.62 -30.77
C GLY A 310 17.67 -12.83 -32.09
N ASN A 311 16.37 -13.17 -32.06
CA ASN A 311 15.54 -13.35 -33.26
C ASN A 311 14.21 -12.61 -33.14
N PRO A 312 14.22 -11.25 -33.20
CA PRO A 312 13.04 -10.46 -32.99
C PRO A 312 11.92 -10.68 -34.04
N ASP A 313 12.25 -11.27 -35.18
CA ASP A 313 11.28 -11.58 -36.26
C ASP A 313 10.61 -12.96 -36.09
N GLY A 314 11.03 -13.73 -35.10
CA GLY A 314 10.44 -15.02 -34.80
C GLY A 314 9.00 -14.95 -34.29
N ALA A 315 8.38 -16.10 -34.14
CA ALA A 315 7.08 -16.25 -33.53
C ALA A 315 7.23 -16.63 -32.05
N PHE A 316 6.33 -16.13 -31.20
CA PHE A 316 6.21 -16.57 -29.82
C PHE A 316 5.75 -18.02 -29.72
N VAL A 317 6.49 -18.83 -28.99
CA VAL A 317 6.22 -20.25 -28.78
C VAL A 317 5.52 -20.45 -27.43
N LEU A 318 4.40 -21.17 -27.43
CA LEU A 318 3.65 -21.51 -26.23
C LEU A 318 4.40 -22.56 -25.40
N VAL A 319 4.50 -22.36 -24.08
CA VAL A 319 5.08 -23.34 -23.14
C VAL A 319 4.06 -24.41 -22.78
N VAL A 320 2.97 -24.04 -22.10
CA VAL A 320 1.83 -24.90 -21.75
C VAL A 320 0.54 -24.14 -21.92
N PRO A 321 -0.52 -24.73 -22.53
CA PRO A 321 -1.83 -24.11 -22.64
C PRO A 321 -2.44 -23.84 -21.26
N ARG A 322 -3.17 -22.72 -21.13
CA ARG A 322 -3.88 -22.37 -19.89
C ARG A 322 -4.90 -23.44 -19.49
N ARG A 323 -4.99 -23.70 -18.20
CA ARG A 323 -6.03 -24.50 -17.54
C ARG A 323 -6.54 -23.69 -16.36
N GLN A 324 -7.84 -23.73 -16.11
CA GLN A 324 -8.43 -23.00 -14.99
C GLN A 324 -7.69 -23.33 -13.67
N ASP A 325 -7.35 -22.31 -12.90
CA ASP A 325 -6.61 -22.37 -11.64
C ASP A 325 -5.18 -22.93 -11.72
N HIS A 326 -4.63 -23.02 -12.92
CA HIS A 326 -3.22 -23.36 -13.13
C HIS A 326 -2.41 -22.10 -13.39
N GLU A 327 -1.55 -21.78 -12.46
CA GLU A 327 -0.60 -20.68 -12.52
C GLU A 327 0.81 -21.21 -12.73
N TYR A 328 1.56 -20.63 -13.66
CA TYR A 328 2.99 -20.88 -13.79
C TYR A 328 3.73 -19.67 -14.35
N TYR A 329 4.97 -19.51 -13.91
CA TYR A 329 5.89 -18.45 -14.31
C TYR A 329 7.24 -19.07 -14.58
N LEU A 330 8.03 -18.47 -15.48
CA LEU A 330 9.33 -19.05 -15.82
C LEU A 330 10.43 -18.01 -15.91
N ASP A 331 11.65 -18.47 -15.66
CA ASP A 331 12.89 -17.78 -15.98
C ASP A 331 13.89 -18.77 -16.58
N HIS A 332 15.07 -18.31 -17.02
CA HIS A 332 15.98 -19.08 -17.86
C HIS A 332 17.41 -19.12 -17.30
N HIS A 333 17.98 -20.34 -17.32
CA HIS A 333 19.41 -20.57 -17.05
C HIS A 333 19.96 -21.70 -17.93
N GLY A 334 21.04 -21.42 -18.67
CA GLY A 334 21.72 -22.38 -19.52
C GLY A 334 20.85 -22.86 -20.68
N ASP A 335 20.54 -24.15 -20.71
CA ASP A 335 19.67 -24.80 -21.70
C ASP A 335 18.28 -25.13 -21.16
N ARG A 336 17.91 -24.59 -19.96
CA ARG A 336 16.67 -24.93 -19.27
C ARG A 336 15.88 -23.69 -18.85
N PHE A 337 14.55 -23.86 -18.88
CA PHE A 337 13.62 -23.00 -18.14
C PHE A 337 13.44 -23.53 -16.72
N TYR A 338 13.34 -22.63 -15.76
CA TYR A 338 12.97 -22.86 -14.37
C TYR A 338 11.55 -22.33 -14.19
N ILE A 339 10.64 -23.20 -13.79
CA ILE A 339 9.20 -22.95 -13.82
C ILE A 339 8.63 -23.11 -12.41
N VAL A 340 8.12 -22.02 -11.85
CA VAL A 340 7.32 -22.02 -10.63
C VAL A 340 5.89 -22.31 -11.02
N THR A 341 5.27 -23.36 -10.47
CA THR A 341 3.93 -23.81 -10.89
C THR A 341 3.13 -24.39 -9.73
N ASN A 342 1.79 -24.21 -9.78
CA ASN A 342 0.86 -24.77 -8.80
C ASN A 342 0.11 -26.02 -9.29
N ASP A 343 0.63 -26.71 -10.34
CA ASP A 343 -0.02 -27.87 -10.99
C ASP A 343 -0.24 -29.08 -10.06
N ARG A 344 0.51 -29.19 -8.95
CA ARG A 344 0.43 -30.27 -7.95
C ARG A 344 0.18 -29.81 -6.53
N GLY A 345 -0.12 -28.53 -6.32
CA GLY A 345 -0.42 -28.00 -5.00
C GLY A 345 -0.46 -26.48 -4.98
N ARG A 346 -1.32 -25.94 -4.16
CA ARG A 346 -1.67 -24.50 -4.17
C ARG A 346 -0.49 -23.57 -3.86
N ASN A 347 0.45 -23.99 -3.00
CA ASN A 347 1.61 -23.18 -2.59
C ASN A 347 2.80 -23.31 -3.54
N PHE A 348 2.57 -23.75 -4.77
CA PHE A 348 3.55 -23.88 -5.84
C PHE A 348 4.67 -24.90 -5.57
N ARG A 349 5.38 -25.25 -6.63
CA ARG A 349 6.62 -26.04 -6.68
C ARG A 349 7.53 -25.49 -7.76
N LEU A 350 8.81 -25.83 -7.73
CA LEU A 350 9.77 -25.49 -8.78
C LEU A 350 10.08 -26.73 -9.62
N VAL A 351 9.94 -26.58 -10.93
CA VAL A 351 10.36 -27.59 -11.90
C VAL A 351 11.29 -26.97 -12.93
N THR A 352 12.02 -27.82 -13.68
CA THR A 352 12.83 -27.40 -14.82
C THR A 352 12.44 -28.15 -16.07
N ALA A 353 12.60 -27.52 -17.24
CA ALA A 353 12.40 -28.15 -18.56
C ALA A 353 13.45 -27.68 -19.57
N PRO A 354 13.82 -28.52 -20.56
CA PRO A 354 14.69 -28.07 -21.65
C PRO A 354 14.03 -26.94 -22.45
N VAL A 355 14.80 -25.93 -22.83
CA VAL A 355 14.30 -24.84 -23.71
C VAL A 355 13.81 -25.40 -25.06
N SER A 356 14.44 -26.44 -25.56
CA SER A 356 14.09 -27.08 -26.85
C SER A 356 12.72 -27.75 -26.84
N ASP A 357 12.23 -28.16 -25.66
CA ASP A 357 10.90 -28.74 -25.47
C ASP A 357 10.41 -28.53 -24.03
N PRO A 358 9.85 -27.35 -23.74
CA PRO A 358 9.47 -26.99 -22.36
C PRO A 358 8.09 -27.51 -21.91
N ARG A 359 7.49 -28.43 -22.70
CA ARG A 359 6.18 -28.99 -22.38
C ARG A 359 6.20 -29.76 -21.06
N GLU A 360 5.04 -29.82 -20.40
CA GLU A 360 4.83 -30.40 -19.07
C GLU A 360 5.35 -31.86 -18.94
N ALA A 361 5.30 -32.64 -20.03
CA ALA A 361 5.83 -34.00 -20.05
C ALA A 361 7.36 -34.11 -19.76
N ASN A 362 8.09 -33.02 -19.95
CA ASN A 362 9.54 -32.91 -19.72
C ASN A 362 9.90 -32.19 -18.43
N TRP A 363 8.91 -31.90 -17.58
CA TRP A 363 9.15 -31.22 -16.32
C TRP A 363 9.82 -32.13 -15.31
N THR A 364 10.95 -31.69 -14.78
CA THR A 364 11.69 -32.37 -13.72
C THR A 364 11.57 -31.53 -12.44
N GLU A 365 11.05 -32.13 -11.37
CA GLU A 365 10.89 -31.46 -10.08
C GLU A 365 12.23 -31.12 -9.44
N LEU A 366 12.36 -29.89 -8.97
CA LEU A 366 13.55 -29.39 -8.27
C LEU A 366 13.24 -29.06 -6.81
N ILE A 367 12.11 -28.37 -6.54
CA ILE A 367 11.59 -28.10 -5.20
C ILE A 367 10.14 -28.60 -5.17
N PRO A 368 9.79 -29.57 -4.31
CA PRO A 368 8.42 -30.07 -4.21
C PRO A 368 7.48 -29.06 -3.54
N HIS A 369 6.18 -29.23 -3.78
CA HIS A 369 5.14 -28.49 -3.06
C HIS A 369 5.20 -28.78 -1.54
N ARG A 370 4.89 -27.74 -0.73
CA ARG A 370 4.77 -27.83 0.73
C ARG A 370 3.50 -27.08 1.17
N ASP A 371 2.74 -27.67 2.08
CA ASP A 371 1.47 -27.07 2.54
C ASP A 371 1.67 -25.87 3.45
N ASP A 372 2.78 -25.83 4.21
CA ASP A 372 3.11 -24.78 5.18
C ASP A 372 4.06 -23.69 4.65
N VAL A 373 4.52 -23.83 3.40
CA VAL A 373 5.45 -22.88 2.77
C VAL A 373 4.98 -22.56 1.36
N MET A 374 4.72 -21.29 1.11
CA MET A 374 4.44 -20.81 -0.25
C MET A 374 5.74 -20.50 -0.97
N LEU A 375 5.95 -21.08 -2.14
CA LEU A 375 7.01 -20.69 -3.06
C LEU A 375 6.54 -19.46 -3.86
N GLU A 376 7.09 -18.28 -3.55
CA GLU A 376 6.67 -17.02 -4.17
C GLU A 376 7.39 -16.76 -5.50
N GLY A 377 8.63 -17.23 -5.65
CA GLY A 377 9.40 -17.00 -6.87
C GLY A 377 10.86 -17.44 -6.78
N ILE A 378 11.60 -17.14 -7.82
CA ILE A 378 13.05 -17.39 -7.91
C ILE A 378 13.76 -16.23 -8.59
N ASP A 379 15.02 -15.99 -8.21
CA ASP A 379 15.96 -15.15 -8.95
C ASP A 379 17.13 -16.00 -9.43
N LEU A 380 17.36 -16.07 -10.75
CA LEU A 380 18.44 -16.87 -11.34
C LEU A 380 19.67 -16.00 -11.58
N PHE A 381 20.84 -16.51 -11.19
CA PHE A 381 22.17 -15.95 -11.49
C PHE A 381 23.02 -17.02 -12.22
N ALA A 382 24.18 -16.66 -12.72
CA ALA A 382 25.01 -17.59 -13.45
C ALA A 382 25.46 -18.81 -12.62
N ARG A 383 25.68 -18.66 -11.31
CA ARG A 383 26.22 -19.70 -10.42
C ARG A 383 25.30 -20.10 -9.27
N HIS A 384 24.31 -19.27 -8.97
CA HIS A 384 23.37 -19.45 -7.87
C HIS A 384 21.95 -19.12 -8.30
N TYR A 385 20.99 -19.54 -7.51
CA TYR A 385 19.64 -18.97 -7.55
C TYR A 385 19.12 -18.72 -6.15
N ILE A 386 18.26 -17.71 -6.06
CA ILE A 386 17.54 -17.37 -4.82
C ILE A 386 16.15 -17.94 -4.92
N VAL A 387 15.69 -18.58 -3.86
CA VAL A 387 14.31 -19.04 -3.71
C VAL A 387 13.61 -18.09 -2.74
N HIS A 388 12.54 -17.50 -3.19
CA HIS A 388 11.66 -16.66 -2.39
C HIS A 388 10.52 -17.52 -1.85
N GLU A 389 10.41 -17.59 -0.54
CA GLU A 389 9.39 -18.38 0.15
C GLU A 389 8.70 -17.54 1.20
N ARG A 390 7.46 -17.92 1.56
CA ARG A 390 6.74 -17.36 2.69
C ARG A 390 6.34 -18.47 3.64
N ARG A 391 6.68 -18.29 4.93
CA ARG A 391 6.36 -19.26 5.98
C ARG A 391 5.93 -18.54 7.25
N GLY A 392 4.80 -18.97 7.82
CA GLY A 392 4.29 -18.38 9.06
C GLY A 392 3.96 -16.88 8.96
N GLY A 393 3.63 -16.41 7.76
CA GLY A 393 3.28 -15.00 7.49
C GLY A 393 4.43 -14.13 6.99
N PHE A 394 5.70 -14.60 7.00
CA PHE A 394 6.87 -13.76 6.69
C PHE A 394 7.72 -14.35 5.56
N PRO A 395 8.35 -13.47 4.74
CA PRO A 395 9.21 -13.89 3.66
C PRO A 395 10.49 -14.57 4.17
N ARG A 396 11.02 -15.51 3.36
CA ARG A 396 12.28 -16.22 3.56
C ARG A 396 13.07 -16.24 2.26
N LEU A 397 14.39 -16.16 2.36
CA LEU A 397 15.28 -16.25 1.22
C LEU A 397 16.24 -17.42 1.39
N HIS A 398 16.28 -18.31 0.38
CA HIS A 398 17.26 -19.39 0.32
C HIS A 398 18.18 -19.21 -0.88
N VAL A 399 19.48 -19.24 -0.62
CA VAL A 399 20.52 -19.22 -1.67
C VAL A 399 20.85 -20.67 -2.01
N VAL A 400 20.82 -21.01 -3.29
CA VAL A 400 21.15 -22.35 -3.75
C VAL A 400 22.26 -22.29 -4.81
N SER A 401 23.31 -23.09 -4.66
CA SER A 401 24.41 -23.19 -5.61
C SER A 401 24.07 -24.20 -6.73
N PHE A 402 24.22 -23.83 -7.99
CA PHE A 402 24.08 -24.77 -9.12
C PHE A 402 25.14 -25.85 -9.13
N ALA A 403 26.34 -25.57 -8.64
CA ALA A 403 27.47 -26.52 -8.71
C ALA A 403 27.38 -27.62 -7.66
N SER A 404 26.98 -27.30 -6.42
CA SER A 404 26.94 -28.26 -5.31
C SER A 404 25.53 -28.65 -4.88
N ALA A 405 24.51 -27.97 -5.33
CA ALA A 405 23.13 -28.05 -4.83
C ALA A 405 23.00 -27.78 -3.33
N GLU A 406 24.04 -27.23 -2.70
CA GLU A 406 23.93 -26.75 -1.32
C GLU A 406 23.01 -25.54 -1.24
N SER A 407 22.19 -25.51 -0.21
CA SER A 407 21.33 -24.35 0.09
C SER A 407 21.53 -23.85 1.50
N HIS A 408 21.29 -22.56 1.70
CA HIS A 408 21.23 -21.94 3.03
C HIS A 408 20.23 -20.80 3.05
N GLU A 409 19.63 -20.58 4.21
CA GLU A 409 18.70 -19.46 4.44
C GLU A 409 19.49 -18.19 4.82
N ILE A 410 19.03 -17.04 4.36
CA ILE A 410 19.51 -15.72 4.83
C ILE A 410 18.70 -15.38 6.08
N GLU A 411 19.35 -15.38 7.26
CA GLU A 411 18.72 -15.10 8.55
C GLU A 411 18.50 -13.60 8.78
N PHE A 412 17.37 -13.24 9.42
CA PHE A 412 17.02 -11.88 9.78
C PHE A 412 16.76 -11.75 11.28
N PRO A 413 17.10 -10.58 11.91
CA PRO A 413 17.09 -10.45 13.37
C PRO A 413 15.70 -10.28 13.99
N GLU A 414 14.70 -9.83 13.21
CA GLU A 414 13.35 -9.51 13.69
C GLU A 414 12.36 -10.62 13.33
N SER A 415 11.31 -10.79 14.13
CA SER A 415 10.28 -11.81 13.91
C SER A 415 9.23 -11.40 12.87
N ALA A 416 9.05 -10.10 12.66
CA ALA A 416 8.12 -9.52 11.69
C ALA A 416 8.87 -8.48 10.85
N TYR A 417 9.06 -8.78 9.58
CA TYR A 417 9.83 -7.97 8.63
C TYR A 417 9.32 -8.20 7.21
N SER A 418 9.71 -7.32 6.32
CA SER A 418 9.56 -7.51 4.88
C SER A 418 10.90 -7.52 4.17
N ILE A 419 10.94 -8.22 3.05
CA ILE A 419 12.07 -8.28 2.14
C ILE A 419 11.52 -8.07 0.74
N SER A 420 12.16 -7.19 -0.02
CA SER A 420 11.88 -7.04 -1.44
C SER A 420 13.18 -7.20 -2.25
N GLY A 421 13.04 -7.69 -3.48
CA GLY A 421 14.15 -7.70 -4.42
C GLY A 421 14.56 -6.27 -4.75
N SER A 422 15.85 -5.98 -4.65
CA SER A 422 16.42 -4.73 -5.14
C SER A 422 16.86 -4.88 -6.60
N ALA A 423 17.42 -3.82 -7.19
CA ALA A 423 17.92 -3.88 -8.57
C ALA A 423 19.13 -4.83 -8.68
N ASN A 424 18.91 -5.98 -9.31
CA ASN A 424 19.90 -7.03 -9.57
C ASN A 424 20.08 -7.26 -11.08
N ALA A 425 20.44 -6.24 -11.86
CA ALA A 425 20.46 -6.33 -13.33
C ALA A 425 21.53 -7.31 -13.89
N GLU A 426 22.64 -7.48 -13.20
CA GLU A 426 23.72 -8.39 -13.64
C GLU A 426 23.34 -9.86 -13.40
N PHE A 427 23.40 -10.67 -14.46
CA PHE A 427 23.20 -12.13 -14.35
C PHE A 427 24.46 -12.83 -13.85
N ASP A 428 25.65 -12.47 -14.36
CA ASP A 428 26.93 -13.01 -13.97
C ASP A 428 27.53 -12.26 -12.78
N THR A 429 26.95 -12.52 -11.60
CA THR A 429 27.40 -11.99 -10.31
C THR A 429 27.25 -13.02 -9.21
N ASP A 430 28.07 -12.91 -8.15
CA ASP A 430 27.92 -13.66 -6.90
C ASP A 430 27.25 -12.84 -5.80
N VAL A 431 26.83 -11.61 -6.12
CA VAL A 431 26.18 -10.72 -5.17
C VAL A 431 24.68 -10.65 -5.45
N PHE A 432 23.88 -10.95 -4.44
CA PHE A 432 22.43 -10.74 -4.42
C PHE A 432 22.13 -9.47 -3.61
N ARG A 433 21.40 -8.53 -4.19
CA ARG A 433 20.95 -7.31 -3.53
C ARG A 433 19.49 -7.44 -3.13
N PHE A 434 19.18 -7.05 -1.89
CA PHE A 434 17.81 -7.01 -1.38
C PHE A 434 17.59 -5.81 -0.47
N ASP A 435 16.33 -5.40 -0.35
CA ASP A 435 15.87 -4.40 0.59
C ASP A 435 15.20 -5.10 1.78
N TYR A 436 15.51 -4.64 2.99
CA TYR A 436 14.98 -5.16 4.25
C TYR A 436 14.43 -4.02 5.08
N GLU A 437 13.26 -4.21 5.63
CA GLU A 437 12.66 -3.31 6.61
C GLU A 437 11.75 -4.06 7.59
N SER A 438 11.39 -3.38 8.69
CA SER A 438 10.39 -3.85 9.65
C SER A 438 9.50 -2.70 10.10
N LEU A 439 8.64 -2.91 11.07
CA LEU A 439 7.85 -1.83 11.69
C LEU A 439 8.73 -0.77 12.38
N ILE A 440 9.96 -1.15 12.78
CA ILE A 440 10.91 -0.29 13.51
C ILE A 440 12.26 -0.12 12.82
N THR A 441 12.63 -0.97 11.89
CA THR A 441 13.89 -0.82 11.12
C THR A 441 13.61 -0.12 9.80
N PRO A 442 14.20 1.06 9.54
CA PRO A 442 14.07 1.76 8.27
C PRO A 442 14.57 0.92 7.10
N ASP A 443 13.95 1.13 5.93
CA ASP A 443 14.34 0.55 4.66
C ASP A 443 15.86 0.58 4.48
N SER A 444 16.43 -0.61 4.25
CA SER A 444 17.86 -0.89 4.30
C SER A 444 18.27 -1.78 3.14
N VAL A 445 19.15 -1.26 2.27
CA VAL A 445 19.68 -1.96 1.10
C VAL A 445 20.92 -2.75 1.50
N PHE A 446 20.92 -4.04 1.21
CA PHE A 446 22.03 -4.94 1.48
C PHE A 446 22.57 -5.59 0.21
N ASP A 447 23.88 -5.76 0.12
CA ASP A 447 24.53 -6.73 -0.76
C ASP A 447 24.85 -7.98 0.06
N TYR A 448 24.52 -9.14 -0.50
CA TYR A 448 24.80 -10.45 0.06
C TYR A 448 25.69 -11.24 -0.89
N ASP A 449 26.88 -11.61 -0.46
CA ASP A 449 27.76 -12.51 -1.22
C ASP A 449 27.28 -13.95 -1.06
N MET A 450 26.82 -14.53 -2.15
CA MET A 450 26.22 -15.88 -2.17
C MET A 450 27.23 -17.02 -1.90
N ASN A 451 28.53 -16.77 -2.07
CA ASN A 451 29.59 -17.73 -1.77
C ASN A 451 30.05 -17.64 -0.31
N THR A 452 30.38 -16.42 0.15
CA THR A 452 30.95 -16.21 1.50
C THR A 452 29.90 -16.06 2.57
N ARG A 453 28.63 -15.81 2.19
CA ARG A 453 27.50 -15.50 3.08
C ARG A 453 27.65 -14.18 3.84
N GLU A 454 28.54 -13.31 3.39
CA GLU A 454 28.73 -12.00 3.98
C GLU A 454 27.61 -11.06 3.54
N ARG A 455 26.99 -10.38 4.53
CA ARG A 455 25.97 -9.36 4.30
C ARG A 455 26.54 -7.98 4.57
N LYS A 456 26.50 -7.10 3.59
CA LYS A 456 27.00 -5.74 3.66
C LYS A 456 25.84 -4.74 3.54
N LEU A 457 25.62 -3.93 4.57
CA LEU A 457 24.72 -2.79 4.51
C LEU A 457 25.32 -1.72 3.58
N LEU A 458 24.60 -1.39 2.52
CA LEU A 458 24.98 -0.31 1.58
C LEU A 458 24.38 1.03 2.00
N LYS A 459 23.10 1.01 2.36
CA LYS A 459 22.37 2.20 2.79
C LYS A 459 21.21 1.81 3.68
N GLN A 460 21.02 2.54 4.75
CA GLN A 460 19.75 2.59 5.47
C GLN A 460 19.12 3.97 5.22
N ARG A 461 17.83 4.01 4.91
CA ARG A 461 17.12 5.27 4.67
C ARG A 461 17.21 6.17 5.91
N PRO A 462 17.82 7.36 5.82
CA PRO A 462 17.96 8.25 6.96
C PRO A 462 16.58 8.73 7.44
N VAL A 463 16.38 8.66 8.76
CA VAL A 463 15.26 9.32 9.44
C VAL A 463 15.84 10.47 10.24
N LEU A 464 15.68 11.69 9.72
CA LEU A 464 16.24 12.87 10.38
C LEU A 464 15.44 13.22 11.65
N GLY A 465 15.97 14.07 12.50
CA GLY A 465 15.29 14.51 13.72
C GLY A 465 15.48 13.61 14.94
N GLY A 466 16.43 12.66 14.89
CA GLY A 466 16.85 11.89 16.08
C GLY A 466 16.06 10.60 16.30
N TYR A 467 15.68 9.89 15.23
CA TYR A 467 15.08 8.56 15.34
C TYR A 467 16.05 7.58 16.02
N ASP A 468 15.56 6.89 17.05
CA ASP A 468 16.24 5.80 17.74
C ASP A 468 15.28 4.61 17.86
N LEU A 469 15.60 3.52 17.16
CA LEU A 469 14.78 2.31 17.12
C LEU A 469 14.54 1.69 18.49
N THR A 470 15.42 1.91 19.46
CA THR A 470 15.29 1.36 20.82
C THR A 470 14.11 1.95 21.60
N HIS A 471 13.60 3.11 21.18
CA HIS A 471 12.42 3.72 21.77
C HIS A 471 11.13 3.03 21.33
N TYR A 472 11.14 2.22 20.28
CA TYR A 472 9.96 1.56 19.73
C TYR A 472 9.99 0.06 19.97
N ALA A 473 8.84 -0.56 19.92
CA ALA A 473 8.69 -2.01 19.97
C ALA A 473 7.71 -2.47 18.90
N SER A 474 7.98 -3.63 18.33
CA SER A 474 7.04 -4.39 17.53
C SER A 474 6.69 -5.69 18.23
N GLU A 475 5.44 -6.14 18.06
CA GLU A 475 4.93 -7.40 18.57
C GLU A 475 4.12 -8.09 17.49
N LEU A 476 4.16 -9.41 17.47
CA LEU A 476 3.26 -10.26 16.70
C LEU A 476 2.35 -11.01 17.68
N ILE A 477 1.06 -10.79 17.57
CA ILE A 477 0.04 -11.47 18.37
C ILE A 477 -0.95 -12.19 17.47
N TYR A 478 -1.80 -13.04 18.03
CA TYR A 478 -2.79 -13.81 17.29
C TYR A 478 -4.18 -13.60 17.88
N ALA A 479 -5.09 -13.07 17.06
CA ALA A 479 -6.51 -13.02 17.36
C ALA A 479 -7.18 -14.31 16.90
N LYS A 480 -8.26 -14.71 17.56
CA LYS A 480 -8.97 -15.92 17.20
C LYS A 480 -10.31 -15.58 16.55
N ALA A 481 -10.49 -15.94 15.30
CA ALA A 481 -11.75 -15.83 14.59
C ALA A 481 -12.82 -16.78 15.16
N GLN A 482 -14.09 -16.53 14.83
CA GLN A 482 -15.21 -17.36 15.35
C GLN A 482 -15.16 -18.83 14.92
N ASP A 483 -14.58 -19.12 13.76
CA ASP A 483 -14.34 -20.48 13.24
C ASP A 483 -13.08 -21.13 13.80
N GLY A 484 -12.38 -20.45 14.73
CA GLY A 484 -11.20 -20.93 15.42
C GLY A 484 -9.87 -20.66 14.71
N VAL A 485 -9.88 -20.03 13.55
CA VAL A 485 -8.66 -19.66 12.80
C VAL A 485 -7.90 -18.56 13.57
N GLU A 486 -6.59 -18.69 13.65
CA GLU A 486 -5.69 -17.69 14.27
C GLU A 486 -5.31 -16.64 13.22
N ILE A 487 -5.62 -15.38 13.51
CA ILE A 487 -5.37 -14.23 12.65
C ILE A 487 -4.13 -13.50 13.19
N PRO A 488 -3.01 -13.45 12.46
CA PRO A 488 -1.84 -12.70 12.89
C PRO A 488 -2.13 -11.20 12.93
N VAL A 489 -1.64 -10.53 13.96
CA VAL A 489 -1.74 -9.07 14.11
C VAL A 489 -0.38 -8.53 14.50
N SER A 490 0.21 -7.72 13.64
CA SER A 490 1.48 -7.03 13.90
C SER A 490 1.23 -5.68 14.56
N LEU A 491 1.95 -5.37 15.63
CA LEU A 491 1.81 -4.15 16.42
C LEU A 491 3.12 -3.36 16.44
N VAL A 492 3.01 -2.04 16.44
CA VAL A 492 4.14 -1.14 16.75
C VAL A 492 3.68 -0.01 17.66
N TYR A 493 4.52 0.31 18.62
CA TYR A 493 4.27 1.39 19.57
C TYR A 493 5.56 1.95 20.16
N ARG A 494 5.48 3.12 20.78
CA ARG A 494 6.58 3.74 21.52
C ARG A 494 6.62 3.19 22.97
N ARG A 495 7.77 2.60 23.36
CA ARG A 495 7.94 1.86 24.64
C ARG A 495 7.66 2.72 25.88
N ASP A 496 8.22 3.93 25.91
CA ASP A 496 8.11 4.86 27.04
C ASP A 496 6.70 5.45 27.20
N LEU A 497 5.91 5.44 26.14
CA LEU A 497 4.52 5.89 26.15
C LEU A 497 3.53 4.73 26.32
N ARG A 498 3.98 3.47 26.34
CA ARG A 498 3.12 2.30 26.53
C ARG A 498 2.55 2.28 27.94
N ALA A 499 1.31 2.75 28.10
CA ALA A 499 0.61 2.79 29.37
C ALA A 499 0.14 1.39 29.82
N ARG A 500 -0.18 1.24 31.10
CA ARG A 500 -0.93 0.08 31.58
C ARG A 500 -2.42 0.35 31.37
N GLY A 501 -3.00 -0.31 30.36
CA GLY A 501 -4.40 -0.18 30.02
C GLY A 501 -4.63 0.32 28.58
N PRO A 502 -5.89 0.57 28.20
CA PRO A 502 -6.26 0.95 26.85
C PRO A 502 -5.60 2.25 26.38
N GLN A 503 -5.10 2.25 25.13
CA GLN A 503 -4.49 3.41 24.47
C GLN A 503 -5.16 3.69 23.11
N PRO A 504 -5.07 4.92 22.61
CA PRO A 504 -5.41 5.23 21.23
C PRO A 504 -4.72 4.25 20.27
N THR A 505 -5.48 3.66 19.36
CA THR A 505 -4.98 2.65 18.44
C THR A 505 -5.51 2.90 17.04
N LEU A 506 -4.67 2.73 16.03
CA LEU A 506 -5.03 2.66 14.61
C LEU A 506 -4.83 1.22 14.16
N LEU A 507 -5.92 0.55 13.74
CA LEU A 507 -5.89 -0.79 13.16
C LEU A 507 -6.10 -0.70 11.66
N THR A 508 -5.23 -1.32 10.88
CA THR A 508 -5.31 -1.36 9.41
C THR A 508 -5.34 -2.79 8.89
N GLY A 509 -5.85 -3.00 7.67
CA GLY A 509 -5.89 -4.27 6.99
C GLY A 509 -6.31 -4.13 5.53
N TYR A 510 -6.10 -5.20 4.74
CA TYR A 510 -6.42 -5.22 3.31
C TYR A 510 -7.29 -6.42 2.92
N GLY A 511 -6.71 -7.63 2.86
CA GLY A 511 -7.43 -8.89 2.74
C GLY A 511 -8.05 -9.18 1.38
N ALA A 512 -7.34 -8.94 0.28
CA ALA A 512 -7.78 -9.26 -1.07
C ALA A 512 -6.61 -9.63 -1.99
N TYR A 513 -6.92 -10.29 -3.12
CA TYR A 513 -6.03 -10.64 -4.24
C TYR A 513 -4.87 -11.58 -3.87
N GLY A 514 -4.88 -12.20 -2.70
CA GLY A 514 -3.73 -12.96 -2.22
C GLY A 514 -2.50 -12.07 -1.97
N PHE A 515 -2.70 -10.76 -1.85
CA PHE A 515 -1.64 -9.81 -1.57
C PHE A 515 -1.31 -9.82 -0.08
N PRO A 516 -0.08 -10.21 0.31
CA PRO A 516 0.34 -10.14 1.70
C PRO A 516 0.52 -8.67 2.10
N TYR A 517 -0.19 -8.25 3.15
CA TYR A 517 -0.05 -6.91 3.69
C TYR A 517 1.16 -6.87 4.63
N ASP A 518 2.34 -6.83 4.01
CA ASP A 518 3.62 -6.93 4.71
C ASP A 518 3.85 -5.73 5.65
N VAL A 519 4.65 -5.97 6.68
CA VAL A 519 5.06 -4.94 7.62
C VAL A 519 6.14 -4.06 6.99
N ASN A 520 6.01 -2.75 7.12
CA ASN A 520 6.98 -1.79 6.59
C ASN A 520 7.29 -0.67 7.58
N PHE A 521 8.45 -0.05 7.42
CA PHE A 521 8.79 1.17 8.12
C PHE A 521 8.08 2.38 7.51
N SER A 522 7.63 3.30 8.37
CA SER A 522 7.09 4.60 7.92
C SER A 522 7.55 5.72 8.84
N SER A 523 8.33 6.66 8.32
CA SER A 523 8.74 7.85 9.08
C SER A 523 7.59 8.79 9.38
N THR A 524 6.50 8.76 8.59
CA THR A 524 5.28 9.52 8.84
C THR A 524 4.51 8.94 10.03
N ARG A 525 4.47 7.60 10.15
CA ARG A 525 3.84 6.87 11.27
C ARG A 525 4.41 7.29 12.62
N LEU A 526 5.67 7.71 12.70
CA LEU A 526 6.29 8.21 13.93
C LEU A 526 5.49 9.36 14.55
N SER A 527 4.81 10.17 13.74
CA SER A 527 3.95 11.25 14.27
C SER A 527 2.75 10.73 15.08
N LEU A 528 2.27 9.53 14.80
CA LEU A 528 1.25 8.85 15.61
C LEU A 528 1.90 8.18 16.83
N LEU A 529 2.97 7.41 16.61
CA LEU A 529 3.67 6.67 17.69
C LEU A 529 4.19 7.60 18.79
N ASP A 530 4.78 8.76 18.40
CA ASP A 530 5.30 9.77 19.32
C ASP A 530 4.21 10.48 20.14
N ARG A 531 2.93 10.29 19.78
CA ARG A 531 1.76 10.74 20.53
C ARG A 531 1.07 9.61 21.32
N GLY A 532 1.72 8.43 21.40
CA GLY A 532 1.23 7.27 22.16
C GLY A 532 0.15 6.47 21.45
N VAL A 533 -0.03 6.63 20.14
CA VAL A 533 -0.92 5.78 19.35
C VAL A 533 -0.21 4.43 19.10
N ILE A 534 -0.90 3.33 19.34
CA ILE A 534 -0.49 2.01 18.87
C ILE A 534 -0.94 1.88 17.41
N VAL A 535 -0.08 1.39 16.53
CA VAL A 535 -0.48 1.04 15.17
C VAL A 535 -0.44 -0.48 15.02
N ALA A 536 -1.53 -1.04 14.51
CA ALA A 536 -1.75 -2.47 14.35
C ALA A 536 -2.09 -2.81 12.90
N ILE A 537 -1.60 -3.94 12.41
CA ILE A 537 -1.89 -4.50 11.09
C ILE A 537 -2.54 -5.87 11.30
N ALA A 538 -3.79 -6.04 10.86
CA ALA A 538 -4.47 -7.33 10.86
C ALA A 538 -4.22 -8.05 9.53
N HIS A 539 -3.56 -9.20 9.58
CA HIS A 539 -3.24 -10.04 8.43
C HIS A 539 -4.40 -11.00 8.15
N VAL A 540 -5.49 -10.46 7.60
CA VAL A 540 -6.77 -11.16 7.46
C VAL A 540 -6.83 -12.06 6.24
N ARG A 541 -7.70 -13.08 6.24
CA ARG A 541 -7.96 -13.92 5.06
C ARG A 541 -8.40 -13.09 3.85
N GLY A 542 -8.02 -13.56 2.66
CA GLY A 542 -8.08 -12.83 1.40
C GLY A 542 -6.73 -12.25 1.00
N GLY A 543 -5.81 -12.01 1.97
CA GLY A 543 -4.40 -11.75 1.75
C GLY A 543 -3.60 -13.01 1.41
N GLY A 544 -2.27 -12.89 1.30
CA GLY A 544 -1.34 -13.97 0.96
C GLY A 544 -0.43 -14.43 2.08
N GLU A 545 -0.56 -13.89 3.28
CA GLU A 545 0.40 -14.04 4.37
C GLU A 545 0.65 -15.50 4.74
N LEU A 546 -0.41 -16.33 4.79
CA LEU A 546 -0.31 -17.75 5.11
C LEU A 546 -0.46 -18.65 3.86
N GLY A 547 -0.08 -18.13 2.69
CA GLY A 547 -0.09 -18.84 1.43
C GLY A 547 -1.41 -18.78 0.67
N LYS A 548 -1.51 -19.54 -0.42
CA LYS A 548 -2.65 -19.47 -1.35
C LYS A 548 -3.99 -19.86 -0.71
N ARG A 549 -3.99 -20.77 0.26
CA ARG A 549 -5.19 -21.14 1.00
C ARG A 549 -5.77 -19.94 1.77
N TRP A 550 -4.91 -19.06 2.30
CA TRP A 550 -5.32 -17.85 3.01
C TRP A 550 -6.11 -16.90 2.10
N HIS A 551 -5.70 -16.81 0.83
CA HIS A 551 -6.42 -16.10 -0.21
C HIS A 551 -7.76 -16.78 -0.54
N ASP A 552 -7.75 -18.08 -0.81
CA ASP A 552 -8.95 -18.84 -1.19
C ASP A 552 -10.04 -18.80 -0.13
N GLU A 553 -9.67 -18.75 1.15
CA GLU A 553 -10.60 -18.66 2.29
C GLU A 553 -11.12 -17.22 2.54
N GLY A 554 -10.68 -16.22 1.76
CA GLY A 554 -11.13 -14.82 1.88
C GLY A 554 -11.56 -14.18 0.57
N ARG A 555 -11.84 -14.96 -0.50
CA ARG A 555 -12.34 -14.46 -1.79
C ARG A 555 -13.67 -15.11 -2.21
N MET A 556 -14.30 -14.57 -3.21
CA MET A 556 -15.55 -15.07 -3.78
C MET A 556 -16.60 -15.35 -2.69
N LEU A 557 -17.14 -16.56 -2.60
CA LEU A 557 -18.14 -16.96 -1.60
C LEU A 557 -17.61 -17.08 -0.16
N ASN A 558 -16.32 -16.85 0.04
CA ASN A 558 -15.67 -16.80 1.35
C ASN A 558 -15.28 -15.37 1.79
N LYS A 559 -15.58 -14.35 0.99
CA LYS A 559 -15.14 -12.95 1.21
C LYS A 559 -15.51 -12.41 2.60
N ARG A 560 -16.61 -12.83 3.18
CA ARG A 560 -17.03 -12.39 4.52
C ARG A 560 -16.05 -12.77 5.63
N ASN A 561 -15.20 -13.80 5.43
CA ASN A 561 -14.15 -14.15 6.37
C ASN A 561 -13.17 -13.00 6.58
N THR A 562 -12.83 -12.24 5.54
CA THR A 562 -11.99 -11.04 5.66
C THR A 562 -12.54 -10.06 6.69
N PHE A 563 -13.86 -9.82 6.67
CA PHE A 563 -14.52 -8.85 7.55
C PHE A 563 -14.63 -9.38 8.98
N THR A 564 -14.98 -10.66 9.15
CA THR A 564 -15.08 -11.28 10.48
C THR A 564 -13.72 -11.44 11.14
N ASP A 565 -12.66 -11.70 10.38
CA ASP A 565 -11.27 -11.75 10.87
C ASP A 565 -10.81 -10.39 11.39
N PHE A 566 -11.11 -9.31 10.66
CA PHE A 566 -10.77 -7.95 11.08
C PHE A 566 -11.53 -7.53 12.35
N ILE A 567 -12.82 -7.88 12.43
CA ILE A 567 -13.63 -7.68 13.65
C ILE A 567 -13.02 -8.46 14.82
N ALA A 568 -12.62 -9.72 14.61
CA ALA A 568 -11.99 -10.53 15.65
C ALA A 568 -10.65 -9.93 16.11
N ALA A 569 -9.85 -9.38 15.20
CA ALA A 569 -8.62 -8.65 15.53
C ALA A 569 -8.91 -7.41 16.39
N ALA A 570 -9.93 -6.63 16.04
CA ALA A 570 -10.36 -5.46 16.81
C ALA A 570 -10.86 -5.84 18.21
N GLU A 571 -11.71 -6.87 18.32
CA GLU A 571 -12.22 -7.39 19.59
C GLU A 571 -11.09 -7.92 20.46
N HIS A 572 -10.13 -8.64 19.88
CA HIS A 572 -8.95 -9.16 20.60
C HIS A 572 -8.10 -8.02 21.18
N LEU A 573 -7.84 -6.95 20.41
CA LEU A 573 -7.10 -5.79 20.92
C LEU A 573 -7.81 -5.11 22.10
N ILE A 574 -9.14 -5.07 22.07
CA ILE A 574 -9.97 -4.53 23.18
C ILE A 574 -9.92 -5.49 24.37
N GLU A 575 -10.14 -6.78 24.18
CA GLU A 575 -10.12 -7.80 25.24
C GLU A 575 -8.78 -7.85 25.96
N LYS A 576 -7.68 -7.77 25.21
CA LYS A 576 -6.32 -7.78 25.79
C LYS A 576 -5.90 -6.44 26.39
N GLY A 577 -6.76 -5.42 26.34
CA GLY A 577 -6.50 -4.11 26.93
C GLY A 577 -5.45 -3.28 26.19
N TYR A 578 -5.22 -3.53 24.90
CA TYR A 578 -4.43 -2.63 24.06
C TYR A 578 -5.18 -1.34 23.81
N THR A 579 -6.49 -1.43 23.56
CA THR A 579 -7.37 -0.30 23.27
C THR A 579 -8.77 -0.49 23.85
N GLN A 580 -9.68 0.41 23.53
CA GLN A 580 -11.13 0.32 23.76
C GLN A 580 -11.87 0.95 22.56
N SER A 581 -13.16 0.61 22.38
CA SER A 581 -13.95 1.09 21.22
C SER A 581 -13.90 2.62 21.05
N SER A 582 -13.90 3.37 22.17
CA SER A 582 -13.82 4.84 22.14
C SER A 582 -12.43 5.39 21.75
N GLN A 583 -11.42 4.54 21.58
CA GLN A 583 -10.04 4.87 21.25
C GLN A 583 -9.49 4.07 20.06
N LEU A 584 -10.34 3.32 19.35
CA LEU A 584 -9.96 2.51 18.20
C LEU A 584 -10.38 3.22 16.90
N ALA A 585 -9.41 3.68 16.13
CA ALA A 585 -9.57 4.09 14.75
C ALA A 585 -9.19 2.95 13.81
N ILE A 586 -9.82 2.89 12.63
CA ILE A 586 -9.48 1.92 11.58
C ILE A 586 -9.24 2.61 10.25
N GLU A 587 -8.35 2.05 9.44
CA GLU A 587 -7.93 2.61 8.15
C GLU A 587 -7.74 1.52 7.11
N GLY A 588 -8.15 1.78 5.87
CA GLY A 588 -7.91 0.89 4.75
C GLY A 588 -8.26 1.53 3.41
N GLY A 589 -7.48 1.18 2.39
CA GLY A 589 -7.61 1.71 1.04
C GLY A 589 -8.05 0.66 0.01
N SER A 590 -8.73 1.09 -1.06
CA SER A 590 -9.13 0.22 -2.18
C SER A 590 -10.02 -0.96 -1.71
N ALA A 591 -9.57 -2.20 -1.90
CA ALA A 591 -10.20 -3.38 -1.30
C ALA A 591 -10.18 -3.33 0.25
N GLY A 592 -9.16 -2.73 0.87
CA GLY A 592 -9.17 -2.39 2.30
C GLY A 592 -10.23 -1.34 2.65
N GLY A 593 -10.58 -0.47 1.73
CA GLY A 593 -11.70 0.47 1.86
C GLY A 593 -13.07 -0.24 1.83
N LEU A 594 -13.21 -1.31 1.02
CA LEU A 594 -14.35 -2.23 1.11
C LEU A 594 -14.42 -2.85 2.51
N LEU A 595 -13.30 -3.35 3.03
CA LEU A 595 -13.20 -3.87 4.39
C LEU A 595 -13.70 -2.83 5.41
N MET A 596 -13.22 -1.57 5.33
CA MET A 596 -13.65 -0.50 6.24
C MET A 596 -15.15 -0.22 6.18
N GLY A 597 -15.73 -0.13 4.98
CA GLY A 597 -17.17 0.06 4.79
C GLY A 597 -18.01 -1.10 5.32
N ALA A 598 -17.56 -2.33 5.07
CA ALA A 598 -18.25 -3.54 5.52
C ALA A 598 -18.25 -3.67 7.05
N VAL A 599 -17.10 -3.48 7.72
CA VAL A 599 -17.03 -3.61 9.18
C VAL A 599 -17.73 -2.45 9.89
N ALA A 600 -17.74 -1.24 9.29
CA ALA A 600 -18.52 -0.12 9.81
C ALA A 600 -20.04 -0.38 9.73
N ASN A 601 -20.52 -1.12 8.73
CA ASN A 601 -21.89 -1.57 8.66
C ASN A 601 -22.18 -2.70 9.67
N LEU A 602 -21.27 -3.67 9.83
CA LEU A 602 -21.47 -4.83 10.68
C LEU A 602 -21.36 -4.51 12.18
N ARG A 603 -20.34 -3.73 12.56
CA ARG A 603 -20.00 -3.45 13.96
C ARG A 603 -19.59 -1.98 14.18
N PRO A 604 -20.50 -1.02 13.92
CA PRO A 604 -20.22 0.40 14.15
C PRO A 604 -19.86 0.75 15.59
N ASP A 605 -20.25 -0.10 16.54
CA ASP A 605 -20.01 0.05 17.99
C ASP A 605 -18.55 -0.16 18.40
N LEU A 606 -17.75 -0.83 17.57
CA LEU A 606 -16.35 -1.13 17.87
C LEU A 606 -15.40 0.04 17.59
N PHE A 607 -15.78 0.97 16.74
CA PHE A 607 -14.84 1.93 16.18
C PHE A 607 -15.18 3.37 16.54
N LYS A 608 -14.17 4.13 16.93
CA LYS A 608 -14.28 5.58 17.17
C LYS A 608 -14.24 6.37 15.85
N ALA A 609 -13.39 5.96 14.94
CA ALA A 609 -13.23 6.58 13.64
C ALA A 609 -12.89 5.57 12.55
N VAL A 610 -13.30 5.85 11.32
CA VAL A 610 -13.03 5.05 10.12
C VAL A 610 -12.43 5.95 9.05
N ILE A 611 -11.30 5.54 8.51
CA ILE A 611 -10.66 6.15 7.34
C ILE A 611 -10.79 5.17 6.19
N ALA A 612 -11.47 5.59 5.13
CA ALA A 612 -11.67 4.78 3.92
C ALA A 612 -11.07 5.53 2.72
N GLU A 613 -9.93 5.05 2.23
CA GLU A 613 -9.20 5.65 1.12
C GLU A 613 -9.55 4.94 -0.18
N VAL A 614 -9.90 5.71 -1.22
CA VAL A 614 -10.29 5.19 -2.55
C VAL A 614 -11.14 3.91 -2.47
N PRO A 615 -12.21 3.88 -1.63
CA PRO A 615 -12.80 2.64 -1.16
C PRO A 615 -13.72 1.99 -2.20
N PHE A 616 -13.55 0.67 -2.41
CA PHE A 616 -14.41 -0.16 -3.25
C PHE A 616 -15.71 -0.50 -2.50
N VAL A 617 -16.67 0.42 -2.52
CA VAL A 617 -17.87 0.35 -1.65
C VAL A 617 -19.19 0.13 -2.39
N ASP A 618 -19.23 0.25 -3.70
CA ASP A 618 -20.42 0.02 -4.54
C ASP A 618 -20.28 -1.27 -5.36
N VAL A 619 -19.91 -2.35 -4.67
CA VAL A 619 -19.43 -3.61 -5.23
C VAL A 619 -20.33 -4.17 -6.33
N VAL A 620 -21.65 -4.23 -6.07
CA VAL A 620 -22.59 -4.87 -7.01
C VAL A 620 -22.74 -4.05 -8.30
N ASN A 621 -22.82 -2.72 -8.20
CA ASN A 621 -22.95 -1.88 -9.39
C ASN A 621 -21.68 -1.89 -10.25
N THR A 622 -20.51 -1.87 -9.62
CA THR A 622 -19.22 -1.93 -10.32
C THR A 622 -19.04 -3.29 -10.98
N MET A 623 -19.28 -4.39 -10.28
CA MET A 623 -19.09 -5.73 -10.82
C MET A 623 -20.14 -6.12 -11.88
N LEU A 624 -21.24 -5.38 -12.03
CA LEU A 624 -22.22 -5.53 -13.12
C LEU A 624 -21.84 -4.78 -14.38
N ASP A 625 -20.88 -3.89 -14.35
CA ASP A 625 -20.52 -3.04 -15.48
C ASP A 625 -19.17 -3.46 -16.09
N ALA A 626 -19.21 -4.38 -17.04
CA ALA A 626 -18.01 -4.87 -17.76
C ALA A 626 -17.27 -3.80 -18.56
N SER A 627 -17.84 -2.60 -18.75
CA SER A 627 -17.16 -1.50 -19.41
C SER A 627 -16.17 -0.77 -18.51
N LEU A 628 -16.25 -0.99 -17.20
CA LEU A 628 -15.32 -0.39 -16.23
C LEU A 628 -13.97 -1.11 -16.23
N PRO A 629 -12.88 -0.39 -15.98
CA PRO A 629 -11.59 -1.02 -15.71
C PRO A 629 -11.67 -2.06 -14.60
N LEU A 630 -10.89 -3.12 -14.73
CA LEU A 630 -10.74 -4.24 -13.78
C LEU A 630 -11.95 -5.19 -13.67
N THR A 631 -13.19 -4.77 -13.90
CA THR A 631 -14.40 -5.55 -13.60
C THR A 631 -14.35 -6.99 -14.10
N THR A 632 -14.06 -7.20 -15.39
CA THR A 632 -14.04 -8.56 -15.97
C THR A 632 -12.88 -9.40 -15.43
N GLY A 633 -11.72 -8.79 -15.21
CA GLY A 633 -10.54 -9.43 -14.62
C GLY A 633 -10.74 -9.84 -13.16
N GLU A 634 -11.63 -9.17 -12.44
CA GLU A 634 -11.87 -9.39 -11.02
C GLU A 634 -13.04 -10.34 -10.71
N TYR A 635 -13.67 -10.92 -11.72
CA TYR A 635 -14.70 -11.93 -11.47
C TYR A 635 -14.18 -13.16 -10.72
N GLU A 636 -12.88 -13.46 -10.82
CA GLU A 636 -12.25 -14.56 -10.07
C GLU A 636 -11.86 -14.16 -8.62
N GLU A 637 -11.90 -12.88 -8.27
CA GLU A 637 -11.70 -12.40 -6.90
C GLU A 637 -13.04 -12.21 -6.16
N TRP A 638 -13.99 -11.51 -6.79
CA TRP A 638 -15.25 -11.13 -6.15
C TRP A 638 -16.42 -12.06 -6.53
N GLY A 639 -16.33 -12.74 -7.68
CA GLY A 639 -17.42 -13.47 -8.32
C GLY A 639 -18.08 -12.64 -9.44
N ASN A 640 -18.82 -13.30 -10.33
CA ASN A 640 -19.55 -12.63 -11.40
C ASN A 640 -21.03 -12.48 -10.99
N PRO A 641 -21.57 -11.26 -10.75
CA PRO A 641 -22.93 -11.04 -10.29
C PRO A 641 -24.01 -11.32 -11.36
N HIS A 642 -23.65 -11.65 -12.60
CA HIS A 642 -24.56 -12.22 -13.57
C HIS A 642 -25.00 -13.64 -13.20
N ASP A 643 -24.28 -14.32 -12.30
CA ASP A 643 -24.73 -15.52 -11.61
C ASP A 643 -25.47 -15.12 -10.32
N PRO A 644 -26.73 -15.61 -10.11
CA PRO A 644 -27.52 -15.27 -8.93
C PRO A 644 -26.86 -15.63 -7.59
N GLN A 645 -26.00 -16.65 -7.54
CA GLN A 645 -25.30 -17.03 -6.33
C GLN A 645 -24.30 -15.96 -5.89
N TYR A 646 -23.46 -15.50 -6.82
CA TYR A 646 -22.49 -14.44 -6.54
C TYR A 646 -23.17 -13.09 -6.30
N TYR A 647 -24.23 -12.78 -7.08
CA TYR A 647 -25.04 -11.58 -6.88
C TYR A 647 -25.56 -11.49 -5.44
N ASN A 648 -26.26 -12.52 -4.97
CA ASN A 648 -26.82 -12.53 -3.61
C ASN A 648 -25.73 -12.47 -2.54
N TYR A 649 -24.60 -13.12 -2.79
CA TYR A 649 -23.49 -13.10 -1.84
C TYR A 649 -22.84 -11.71 -1.77
N MET A 650 -22.53 -11.07 -2.89
CA MET A 650 -22.01 -9.70 -2.94
C MET A 650 -22.97 -8.71 -2.30
N LEU A 651 -24.26 -8.82 -2.60
CA LEU A 651 -25.31 -7.98 -2.01
C LEU A 651 -25.31 -8.07 -0.48
N SER A 652 -24.99 -9.24 0.08
CA SER A 652 -24.97 -9.47 1.54
C SER A 652 -23.85 -8.71 2.28
N TYR A 653 -22.85 -8.16 1.58
CA TYR A 653 -21.73 -7.46 2.21
C TYR A 653 -21.38 -6.11 1.56
N SER A 654 -21.85 -5.82 0.35
CA SER A 654 -21.57 -4.56 -0.35
C SER A 654 -21.88 -3.35 0.55
N PRO A 655 -20.90 -2.51 0.90
CA PRO A 655 -21.11 -1.42 1.86
C PRO A 655 -22.25 -0.47 1.46
N TYR A 656 -22.32 -0.10 0.18
CA TYR A 656 -23.36 0.78 -0.34
C TYR A 656 -24.76 0.20 -0.18
N ASP A 657 -24.92 -1.11 -0.41
CA ASP A 657 -26.21 -1.79 -0.37
C ASP A 657 -26.68 -2.05 1.08
N ASN A 658 -25.76 -2.17 2.04
CA ASN A 658 -26.03 -2.51 3.46
C ASN A 658 -26.01 -1.31 4.41
N ILE A 659 -26.16 -0.09 3.91
CA ILE A 659 -26.37 1.09 4.75
C ILE A 659 -27.73 1.03 5.42
N GLU A 660 -27.77 1.12 6.74
CA GLU A 660 -28.98 1.09 7.56
C GLU A 660 -29.21 2.40 8.31
N HIS A 661 -30.43 2.59 8.81
CA HIS A 661 -30.81 3.73 9.63
C HIS A 661 -30.34 3.53 11.08
N LYS A 662 -29.06 3.81 11.34
CA LYS A 662 -28.41 3.63 12.65
C LYS A 662 -27.27 4.64 12.87
N ALA A 663 -26.69 4.62 14.08
CA ALA A 663 -25.50 5.40 14.37
C ALA A 663 -24.23 4.78 13.75
N TYR A 664 -23.34 5.61 13.23
CA TYR A 664 -22.05 5.24 12.65
C TYR A 664 -20.92 5.99 13.32
N PRO A 665 -19.69 5.45 13.31
CA PRO A 665 -18.51 6.18 13.80
C PRO A 665 -18.24 7.43 12.97
N ALA A 666 -17.33 8.28 13.44
CA ALA A 666 -16.80 9.36 12.62
C ALA A 666 -16.10 8.77 11.39
N MET A 667 -16.33 9.32 10.20
CA MET A 667 -15.76 8.78 8.97
C MET A 667 -15.10 9.87 8.12
N LEU A 668 -13.91 9.57 7.63
CA LEU A 668 -13.23 10.29 6.56
C LEU A 668 -13.12 9.37 5.36
N VAL A 669 -13.73 9.76 4.25
CA VAL A 669 -13.67 9.06 2.97
C VAL A 669 -12.84 9.92 2.01
N GLU A 670 -11.72 9.39 1.55
CA GLU A 670 -10.80 10.08 0.63
C GLU A 670 -10.79 9.39 -0.71
N THR A 671 -10.78 10.14 -1.81
CA THR A 671 -10.74 9.59 -3.17
C THR A 671 -10.26 10.63 -4.17
N SER A 672 -10.09 10.24 -5.42
CA SER A 672 -9.59 11.07 -6.50
C SER A 672 -10.49 11.01 -7.73
N LEU A 673 -10.67 12.15 -8.40
CA LEU A 673 -11.57 12.27 -9.56
C LEU A 673 -11.11 11.42 -10.75
N ASN A 674 -9.79 11.24 -10.90
CA ASN A 674 -9.19 10.48 -12.00
C ASN A 674 -8.82 9.05 -11.60
N ASP A 675 -9.43 8.51 -10.56
CA ASP A 675 -9.23 7.12 -10.18
C ASP A 675 -9.73 6.18 -11.27
N SER A 676 -8.83 5.33 -11.80
CA SER A 676 -9.10 4.35 -12.84
C SER A 676 -9.20 2.91 -12.33
N GLN A 677 -9.13 2.71 -11.00
CA GLN A 677 -9.25 1.40 -10.37
C GLN A 677 -10.54 1.29 -9.57
N VAL A 678 -10.82 2.30 -8.74
CA VAL A 678 -12.08 2.45 -8.03
C VAL A 678 -12.68 3.80 -8.41
N MET A 679 -13.74 3.79 -9.16
CA MET A 679 -14.33 5.01 -9.72
C MET A 679 -14.74 5.98 -8.62
N TYR A 680 -14.39 7.26 -8.77
CA TYR A 680 -14.67 8.34 -7.81
C TYR A 680 -16.13 8.41 -7.33
N TRP A 681 -17.06 7.96 -8.17
CA TRP A 681 -18.48 8.00 -7.85
C TRP A 681 -18.90 6.96 -6.80
N GLU A 682 -18.15 5.87 -6.61
CA GLU A 682 -18.44 4.88 -5.57
C GLU A 682 -18.39 5.50 -4.17
N PRO A 683 -17.27 6.08 -3.72
CA PRO A 683 -17.21 6.76 -2.43
C PRO A 683 -18.14 7.98 -2.36
N ALA A 684 -18.33 8.73 -3.44
CA ALA A 684 -19.22 9.88 -3.46
C ALA A 684 -20.69 9.47 -3.21
N LYS A 685 -21.16 8.44 -3.89
CA LYS A 685 -22.49 7.84 -3.68
C LYS A 685 -22.65 7.26 -2.29
N TYR A 686 -21.61 6.55 -1.81
CA TYR A 686 -21.59 5.96 -0.47
C TYR A 686 -21.79 7.02 0.62
N VAL A 687 -21.02 8.10 0.57
CA VAL A 687 -21.13 9.21 1.52
C VAL A 687 -22.51 9.87 1.44
N ALA A 688 -23.03 10.10 0.24
CA ALA A 688 -24.37 10.70 0.06
C ALA A 688 -25.47 9.83 0.69
N LYS A 689 -25.43 8.51 0.44
CA LYS A 689 -26.42 7.56 0.98
C LYS A 689 -26.29 7.38 2.49
N LEU A 690 -25.06 7.26 3.00
CA LEU A 690 -24.79 7.12 4.41
C LEU A 690 -25.24 8.37 5.19
N ARG A 691 -24.99 9.55 4.65
CA ARG A 691 -25.42 10.82 5.26
C ARG A 691 -26.94 10.94 5.37
N ALA A 692 -27.67 10.40 4.40
CA ALA A 692 -29.12 10.37 4.44
C ALA A 692 -29.70 9.34 5.44
N ALA A 693 -28.91 8.31 5.79
CA ALA A 693 -29.37 7.20 6.63
C ALA A 693 -28.92 7.31 8.09
N LYS A 694 -27.72 7.88 8.36
CA LYS A 694 -27.16 7.92 9.73
C LYS A 694 -28.02 8.79 10.67
N VAL A 695 -28.11 8.36 11.95
CA VAL A 695 -28.92 9.04 12.98
C VAL A 695 -28.10 9.79 14.03
N ASP A 696 -26.79 9.65 14.00
CA ASP A 696 -25.84 10.30 14.90
C ASP A 696 -25.37 11.65 14.33
N THR A 697 -24.53 12.36 15.10
CA THR A 697 -23.92 13.65 14.73
C THR A 697 -22.42 13.56 14.48
N HIS A 698 -21.84 12.35 14.43
CA HIS A 698 -20.42 12.19 14.15
C HIS A 698 -20.07 12.71 12.75
N PRO A 699 -18.88 13.29 12.55
CA PRO A 699 -18.44 13.75 11.24
C PRO A 699 -18.49 12.64 10.19
N LEU A 700 -19.04 12.95 9.01
CA LEU A 700 -18.94 12.15 7.79
C LEU A 700 -18.44 13.06 6.69
N LEU A 701 -17.19 12.89 6.32
CA LEU A 701 -16.44 13.79 5.43
C LEU A 701 -16.07 13.05 4.15
N LEU A 702 -16.24 13.73 3.01
CA LEU A 702 -15.68 13.31 1.72
C LEU A 702 -14.60 14.31 1.32
N LYS A 703 -13.39 13.82 1.04
CA LYS A 703 -12.30 14.59 0.47
C LYS A 703 -11.96 14.05 -0.91
N MET A 704 -12.16 14.86 -1.92
CA MET A 704 -11.92 14.55 -3.32
C MET A 704 -10.66 15.27 -3.81
N ASN A 705 -9.62 14.52 -4.20
CA ASN A 705 -8.52 15.10 -4.97
C ASN A 705 -8.99 15.25 -6.42
N MET A 706 -9.07 16.48 -6.91
CA MET A 706 -9.68 16.77 -8.21
C MET A 706 -8.75 16.46 -9.40
N GLU A 707 -7.45 16.23 -9.15
CA GLU A 707 -6.42 16.08 -10.19
C GLU A 707 -5.73 14.71 -10.15
N ALA A 708 -5.74 14.04 -9.02
CA ALA A 708 -5.03 12.77 -8.82
C ALA A 708 -5.84 11.55 -9.29
N GLY A 709 -5.16 10.39 -9.33
CA GLY A 709 -5.71 9.05 -9.54
C GLY A 709 -5.72 8.23 -8.26
N HIS A 710 -5.75 6.89 -8.39
CA HIS A 710 -5.88 5.92 -7.29
C HIS A 710 -4.81 6.06 -6.20
N GLY A 711 -3.60 6.48 -6.54
CA GLY A 711 -2.49 6.65 -5.59
C GLY A 711 -2.44 8.01 -4.89
N GLY A 712 -3.44 8.89 -5.06
CA GLY A 712 -3.41 10.25 -4.51
C GLY A 712 -2.44 11.18 -5.26
N ALA A 713 -1.96 12.22 -4.59
CA ALA A 713 -1.06 13.20 -5.17
C ALA A 713 0.27 12.57 -5.64
N SER A 714 0.75 12.95 -6.82
CA SER A 714 1.99 12.41 -7.40
C SER A 714 3.26 13.07 -6.88
N GLY A 715 3.20 14.32 -6.42
CA GLY A 715 4.33 15.04 -5.82
C GLY A 715 4.56 14.66 -4.35
N ARG A 716 5.82 14.41 -3.95
CA ARG A 716 6.14 13.97 -2.58
C ARG A 716 5.71 14.94 -1.49
N TYR A 717 5.70 16.24 -1.75
CA TYR A 717 5.28 17.24 -0.76
C TYR A 717 3.75 17.29 -0.60
N ASP A 718 3.01 17.17 -1.68
CA ASP A 718 1.56 17.13 -1.65
C ASP A 718 1.06 15.83 -1.03
N TYR A 719 1.71 14.70 -1.31
CA TYR A 719 1.44 13.43 -0.65
C TYR A 719 1.63 13.51 0.88
N LEU A 720 2.69 14.20 1.36
CA LEU A 720 2.84 14.43 2.81
C LEU A 720 1.75 15.33 3.40
N ARG A 721 1.18 16.27 2.62
CA ARG A 721 0.04 17.09 3.07
C ARG A 721 -1.22 16.25 3.19
N GLU A 722 -1.44 15.30 2.28
CA GLU A 722 -2.56 14.36 2.35
C GLU A 722 -2.46 13.52 3.62
N ILE A 723 -1.30 12.90 3.91
CA ILE A 723 -1.07 12.13 5.14
C ILE A 723 -1.27 12.99 6.39
N ALA A 724 -0.76 14.23 6.39
CA ALA A 724 -0.92 15.14 7.54
C ALA A 724 -2.39 15.49 7.80
N PHE A 725 -3.21 15.61 6.75
CA PHE A 725 -4.64 15.81 6.87
C PHE A 725 -5.35 14.60 7.48
N THR A 726 -5.07 13.40 6.97
CA THR A 726 -5.63 12.13 7.46
C THR A 726 -5.24 11.89 8.93
N TYR A 727 -3.95 12.06 9.28
CA TYR A 727 -3.49 11.90 10.66
C TYR A 727 -4.08 12.96 11.60
N ALA A 728 -4.31 14.18 11.11
CA ALA A 728 -5.00 15.21 11.91
C ALA A 728 -6.44 14.81 12.23
N PHE A 729 -7.16 14.18 11.29
CA PHE A 729 -8.49 13.64 11.53
C PHE A 729 -8.44 12.50 12.57
N ILE A 730 -7.53 11.53 12.41
CA ILE A 730 -7.35 10.42 13.35
C ILE A 730 -7.09 10.94 14.77
N LEU A 731 -6.08 11.80 14.92
CA LEU A 731 -5.71 12.38 16.22
C LEU A 731 -6.83 13.22 16.83
N TRP A 732 -7.58 13.95 16.02
CA TRP A 732 -8.74 14.70 16.48
C TRP A 732 -9.82 13.79 17.04
N GLN A 733 -10.19 12.73 16.32
CA GLN A 733 -11.22 11.79 16.77
C GLN A 733 -10.78 10.99 18.01
N LEU A 734 -9.49 10.69 18.13
CA LEU A 734 -8.91 10.02 19.30
C LEU A 734 -8.67 10.96 20.51
N GLY A 735 -9.00 12.24 20.40
CA GLY A 735 -8.83 13.23 21.48
C GLY A 735 -7.39 13.72 21.69
N LEU A 736 -6.50 13.49 20.72
CA LEU A 736 -5.08 13.85 20.79
C LEU A 736 -4.72 15.14 20.02
N ALA A 737 -5.71 15.89 19.54
CA ALA A 737 -5.48 17.14 18.82
C ALA A 737 -5.18 18.35 19.72
N GLN A 738 -5.23 18.21 21.04
CA GLN A 738 -5.01 19.30 21.98
C GLN A 738 -3.51 19.51 22.24
N GLY A 739 -2.99 20.70 21.96
CA GLY A 739 -1.60 21.09 22.25
C GLY A 739 -0.74 21.40 21.02
N ALA A 740 -1.33 21.53 19.83
CA ALA A 740 -0.64 21.98 18.62
C ALA A 740 -0.80 23.48 18.40
#